data_68e8963d75718248155116f45f07d448
#
_entry.id   68e8963d75718248155116f45f07d448
#
_cell.length_a   1.000
_cell.length_b   1.000
_cell.length_c   1.000
_cell.angle_alpha   90.00
_cell.angle_beta   90.00
_cell.angle_gamma   90.00
#
_symmetry.space_group_name_H-M   'P 1'
#
loop_
_entity.id
_entity.type
_entity.pdbx_description
1 polymer ?
#
loop_
_entity_poly.entity_id
_entity_poly.type
_entity_poly.pdbx_seq_one_letter_code
_entity_poly.pdbx_strand_id
1 'polypeptide(L)'
;MGLKSVKNSNYCLPSYTSYKNYDYSEPGRHNEQPGLCGLSNLGNTCFMNSAIQCLSNTPPLTEYFLNDKYQEELNLDNPLGMRGEIAKSYAELIKQMWSGKYSYVTPRAFKTQVGRFAPQFSGYQQQDCQELLAFLLDGLHEDLNRIRKKPYIQLKDADGRPDKVVAEEAWENHLKRNDSIIVDIFHGLFKSTLVCPECAKISVTFDPFCYLTLPLPMKKERTLEVYLVRMDPLAKPMQYKVIVPKIGNIQDLCTALSALSGVAADKMIVTDIYNHRFHRIFAMDENLSSIMERDDIYVFEIGINRTEDTEQIVIPVCLREKFRHSGYSHHSGSTHFGQPFLIAVPRNNTEDKLYNLLLVRMCRYVKTSTETEDTEASLQCCKDNSINGNGPNGIHEEGSPSEMETDEQDDESSQDQELPSENENSQSEDSVGGDNDSENGLCTEDSCKDHLMGHKKRLFTFQFNSLGNTDINYVKDDIRHIRFDDRQLRLDERSFLALDWDPEVKKRYFDENAAEDFEKHESVEYRPPKKPFVKLKDCIELFTTKEKLGAEDPWYCPNCKEHQQATKKLDLWSLPPVLVVHLKRFSYSRYMRDKLDTLVDFPINDLDMSEFLINPNAGPCRYNLIAVSNHYGGMGGGHYTAFAKNKDDGKWYYFDDSSVSTASEEQIVASNFFLKTRK
;
A
#
# COMPACT_ATOMS: atom_id res chain seq x y z
N MET A 1 -51.40 41.07 -4.10
CA MET A 1 -52.63 40.23 -4.04
C MET A 1 -52.21 38.78 -3.87
N GLY A 2 -52.52 38.21 -2.71
CA GLY A 2 -52.79 36.78 -2.51
C GLY A 2 -51.64 35.81 -2.33
N LEU A 3 -50.96 35.85 -1.18
CA LEU A 3 -50.19 34.75 -0.65
C LEU A 3 -51.13 33.71 -0.04
N LYS A 4 -51.10 32.47 -0.52
CA LYS A 4 -51.70 31.30 0.17
C LYS A 4 -50.63 30.52 0.89
N SER A 5 -50.73 30.49 2.22
CA SER A 5 -49.95 29.70 3.15
C SER A 5 -50.25 28.22 2.98
N VAL A 6 -49.20 27.40 2.94
CA VAL A 6 -49.28 25.96 3.10
C VAL A 6 -48.80 25.62 4.50
N LYS A 7 -49.65 24.93 5.25
CA LYS A 7 -49.45 24.53 6.65
C LYS A 7 -48.34 23.49 6.76
N ASN A 8 -47.38 23.77 7.63
CA ASN A 8 -46.41 22.82 8.13
C ASN A 8 -47.08 21.77 9.03
N SER A 9 -46.87 20.52 8.73
CA SER A 9 -47.16 19.42 9.63
C SER A 9 -46.02 19.28 10.65
N ASN A 10 -46.37 19.41 11.91
CA ASN A 10 -45.51 19.26 13.09
C ASN A 10 -45.04 17.81 13.19
N TYR A 11 -43.75 17.58 12.96
CA TYR A 11 -43.06 16.44 13.56
C TYR A 11 -42.53 16.88 14.92
N CYS A 12 -43.15 16.34 15.98
CA CYS A 12 -42.63 16.44 17.34
C CYS A 12 -41.31 15.69 17.40
N LEU A 13 -40.21 16.43 17.59
CA LEU A 13 -38.95 15.89 18.09
C LEU A 13 -39.16 15.47 19.55
N PRO A 14 -38.66 14.27 19.94
CA PRO A 14 -38.67 13.89 21.36
C PRO A 14 -37.78 14.87 22.13
N SER A 15 -38.32 15.40 23.23
CA SER A 15 -37.61 16.24 24.17
C SER A 15 -36.37 15.52 24.65
N TYR A 16 -35.22 16.18 24.53
CA TYR A 16 -33.96 15.77 25.16
C TYR A 16 -34.19 15.71 26.67
N THR A 17 -34.39 14.52 27.19
CA THR A 17 -34.27 14.27 28.63
C THR A 17 -32.82 14.52 28.99
N SER A 18 -32.66 15.48 29.92
CA SER A 18 -31.43 15.76 30.65
C SER A 18 -30.79 14.44 31.07
N TYR A 19 -29.69 14.04 30.37
CA TYR A 19 -28.82 13.00 30.88
C TYR A 19 -28.16 13.52 32.14
N LYS A 20 -28.72 13.11 33.27
CA LYS A 20 -28.00 13.14 34.54
C LYS A 20 -26.64 12.50 34.30
N ASN A 21 -25.57 13.21 34.68
CA ASN A 21 -24.22 12.70 34.76
C ASN A 21 -24.23 11.41 35.55
N TYR A 22 -24.29 10.29 34.85
CA TYR A 22 -23.85 9.02 35.44
C TYR A 22 -22.34 9.01 35.29
N ASP A 23 -21.68 9.48 36.35
CA ASP A 23 -20.29 9.24 36.62
C ASP A 23 -20.18 7.73 36.93
N TYR A 24 -20.01 6.92 35.91
CA TYR A 24 -19.63 5.52 36.08
C TYR A 24 -18.13 5.43 36.33
N SER A 25 -17.68 5.96 37.46
CA SER A 25 -16.53 5.42 38.12
C SER A 25 -17.04 4.19 38.90
N GLU A 26 -16.86 3.01 38.32
CA GLU A 26 -16.97 1.79 39.12
C GLU A 26 -16.03 1.96 40.34
N PRO A 27 -16.47 1.64 41.57
CA PRO A 27 -15.57 1.66 42.70
C PRO A 27 -14.51 0.59 42.47
N GLY A 28 -13.35 1.03 41.97
CA GLY A 28 -12.20 0.18 41.69
C GLY A 28 -11.79 -0.56 42.97
N ARG A 29 -11.24 -1.73 42.80
CA ARG A 29 -10.64 -2.50 43.89
C ARG A 29 -9.69 -1.57 44.67
N HIS A 30 -9.94 -1.37 45.93
CA HIS A 30 -9.01 -0.66 46.85
C HIS A 30 -7.66 -1.38 46.82
N ASN A 31 -6.61 -0.75 46.32
CA ASN A 31 -5.21 -1.14 46.15
C ASN A 31 -4.78 -1.38 44.69
N GLU A 32 -5.18 -0.55 43.75
CA GLU A 32 -4.52 -0.50 42.47
C GLU A 32 -3.15 0.20 42.62
N GLN A 33 -2.16 -0.28 41.86
CA GLN A 33 -0.85 0.37 41.85
C GLN A 33 -0.94 1.72 41.14
N PRO A 34 -0.37 2.82 41.68
CA PRO A 34 -0.35 4.11 40.98
C PRO A 34 0.20 4.01 39.57
N GLY A 35 -0.47 4.69 38.62
CA GLY A 35 -0.09 4.68 37.19
C GLY A 35 -0.55 3.45 36.40
N LEU A 36 -1.14 2.42 37.02
CA LEU A 36 -1.76 1.29 36.35
C LEU A 36 -3.26 1.51 36.14
N CYS A 37 -3.58 2.59 35.47
CA CYS A 37 -4.94 3.03 35.21
C CYS A 37 -5.19 3.15 33.71
N GLY A 38 -6.20 2.44 33.21
CA GLY A 38 -6.64 2.52 31.81
C GLY A 38 -7.38 3.82 31.48
N LEU A 39 -7.68 4.04 30.21
CA LEU A 39 -8.45 5.18 29.71
C LEU A 39 -9.60 4.70 28.85
N SER A 40 -10.84 5.07 29.19
CA SER A 40 -12.00 4.67 28.39
C SER A 40 -11.91 5.22 26.97
N ASN A 41 -12.24 4.40 25.95
CA ASN A 41 -12.40 4.85 24.58
C ASN A 41 -13.74 5.59 24.43
N LEU A 42 -13.68 6.85 24.05
CA LEU A 42 -14.85 7.72 23.86
C LEU A 42 -15.40 7.70 22.42
N GLY A 43 -15.04 6.70 21.63
CA GLY A 43 -15.31 6.59 20.20
C GLY A 43 -14.06 6.99 19.39
N ASN A 44 -13.28 5.99 18.97
CA ASN A 44 -12.01 6.13 18.25
C ASN A 44 -10.94 7.01 18.93
N THR A 45 -10.95 7.13 20.26
CA THR A 45 -9.95 7.93 21.02
C THR A 45 -8.72 7.12 21.44
N CYS A 46 -8.51 5.93 20.93
CA CYS A 46 -7.33 5.11 21.21
C CYS A 46 -6.01 5.84 20.93
N PHE A 47 -5.95 6.68 19.90
CA PHE A 47 -4.78 7.51 19.58
C PHE A 47 -4.45 8.49 20.72
N MET A 48 -5.46 9.10 21.32
CA MET A 48 -5.32 10.00 22.48
C MET A 48 -4.92 9.21 23.72
N ASN A 49 -5.58 8.09 23.98
CA ASN A 49 -5.29 7.23 25.13
C ASN A 49 -3.84 6.74 25.11
N SER A 50 -3.36 6.27 23.95
CA SER A 50 -1.98 5.83 23.77
C SER A 50 -0.96 6.96 24.01
N ALA A 51 -1.20 8.16 23.48
CA ALA A 51 -0.34 9.32 23.69
C ALA A 51 -0.27 9.71 25.18
N ILE A 52 -1.42 9.76 25.86
CA ILE A 52 -1.50 10.10 27.27
C ILE A 52 -0.78 9.05 28.13
N GLN A 53 -0.94 7.76 27.84
CA GLN A 53 -0.24 6.70 28.58
C GLN A 53 1.29 6.83 28.44
N CYS A 54 1.79 7.16 27.25
CA CYS A 54 3.21 7.42 27.04
C CYS A 54 3.70 8.63 27.87
N LEU A 55 2.99 9.75 27.84
CA LEU A 55 3.34 10.94 28.60
C LEU A 55 3.19 10.74 30.11
N SER A 56 2.15 10.02 30.55
CA SER A 56 1.88 9.70 31.96
C SER A 56 2.99 8.84 32.59
N ASN A 57 3.69 8.04 31.77
CA ASN A 57 4.83 7.24 32.20
C ASN A 57 6.19 7.89 31.89
N THR A 58 6.21 9.22 31.71
CA THR A 58 7.42 10.02 31.60
C THR A 58 7.72 10.66 32.98
N PRO A 59 8.64 10.09 33.80
CA PRO A 59 8.74 10.41 35.20
C PRO A 59 8.90 11.92 35.53
N PRO A 60 9.82 12.67 34.86
CA PRO A 60 10.00 14.09 35.21
C PRO A 60 8.77 14.94 34.88
N LEU A 61 8.01 14.62 33.85
CA LEU A 61 6.77 15.31 33.51
C LEU A 61 5.65 14.98 34.52
N THR A 62 5.48 13.71 34.81
CA THR A 62 4.42 13.22 35.72
C THR A 62 4.63 13.74 37.13
N GLU A 63 5.84 13.71 37.67
CA GLU A 63 6.17 14.23 38.98
C GLU A 63 5.94 15.74 39.08
N TYR A 64 6.22 16.49 38.02
CA TYR A 64 5.94 17.92 37.95
C TYR A 64 4.43 18.22 38.16
N PHE A 65 3.54 17.47 37.51
CA PHE A 65 2.10 17.63 37.63
C PHE A 65 1.54 17.08 38.95
N LEU A 66 2.03 15.93 39.43
CA LEU A 66 1.61 15.35 40.69
C LEU A 66 1.99 16.23 41.93
N ASN A 67 3.12 16.93 41.83
CA ASN A 67 3.60 17.85 42.86
C ASN A 67 3.02 19.28 42.74
N ASP A 68 2.01 19.47 41.88
CA ASP A 68 1.32 20.76 41.69
C ASP A 68 2.20 21.95 41.24
N LYS A 69 3.43 21.71 40.80
CA LYS A 69 4.36 22.76 40.32
C LYS A 69 3.80 23.58 39.18
N TYR A 70 2.97 22.96 38.34
CA TYR A 70 2.32 23.62 37.20
C TYR A 70 1.46 24.82 37.63
N GLN A 71 0.88 24.83 38.81
CA GLN A 71 -0.01 25.91 39.30
C GLN A 71 0.72 27.24 39.41
N GLU A 72 2.00 27.23 39.83
CA GLU A 72 2.84 28.42 39.95
C GLU A 72 3.28 28.96 38.59
N GLU A 73 3.40 28.08 37.59
CA GLU A 73 3.92 28.40 36.25
C GLU A 73 2.81 28.70 35.21
N LEU A 74 1.52 28.52 35.55
CA LEU A 74 0.41 28.81 34.64
C LEU A 74 0.50 30.20 34.04
N ASN A 75 0.46 30.28 32.70
CA ASN A 75 0.49 31.51 31.93
C ASN A 75 -0.87 31.73 31.23
N LEU A 76 -1.76 32.39 31.99
CA LEU A 76 -3.14 32.63 31.52
C LEU A 76 -3.25 33.74 30.47
N ASP A 77 -2.25 34.62 30.42
CA ASP A 77 -2.23 35.82 29.58
C ASP A 77 -1.50 35.59 28.24
N ASN A 78 -0.90 34.44 28.05
CA ASN A 78 -0.18 34.11 26.81
C ASN A 78 -1.15 34.01 25.62
N PRO A 79 -1.04 34.89 24.61
CA PRO A 79 -1.94 34.85 23.44
C PRO A 79 -1.80 33.57 22.59
N LEU A 80 -0.67 32.87 22.70
CA LEU A 80 -0.42 31.60 22.02
C LEU A 80 -0.87 30.41 22.86
N GLY A 81 -1.08 30.60 24.18
CA GLY A 81 -1.53 29.57 25.09
C GLY A 81 -3.05 29.33 25.05
N MET A 82 -3.46 28.32 25.75
CA MET A 82 -4.85 27.87 25.85
C MET A 82 -5.47 28.29 27.19
N ARG A 83 -5.04 29.43 27.75
CA ARG A 83 -5.49 30.00 29.03
C ARG A 83 -5.26 29.07 30.20
N GLY A 84 -4.25 28.21 30.13
CA GLY A 84 -3.96 27.21 31.16
C GLY A 84 -4.95 26.02 31.19
N GLU A 85 -5.94 25.98 30.30
CA GLU A 85 -6.99 24.94 30.34
C GLU A 85 -6.47 23.56 29.97
N ILE A 86 -5.53 23.47 29.02
CA ILE A 86 -4.89 22.19 28.67
C ILE A 86 -4.04 21.70 29.83
N ALA A 87 -3.21 22.57 30.42
CA ALA A 87 -2.36 22.20 31.57
C ALA A 87 -3.17 21.73 32.75
N LYS A 88 -4.27 22.44 33.12
CA LYS A 88 -5.17 22.08 34.21
C LYS A 88 -5.88 20.75 33.97
N SER A 89 -6.45 20.55 32.75
CA SER A 89 -7.18 19.33 32.42
C SER A 89 -6.26 18.12 32.32
N TYR A 90 -5.03 18.31 31.84
CA TYR A 90 -4.00 17.28 31.87
C TYR A 90 -3.57 16.91 33.30
N ALA A 91 -3.31 17.91 34.14
CA ALA A 91 -2.96 17.70 35.58
C ALA A 91 -4.03 16.90 36.31
N GLU A 92 -5.30 17.26 36.14
CA GLU A 92 -6.42 16.54 36.75
C GLU A 92 -6.50 15.09 36.29
N LEU A 93 -6.32 14.84 35.01
CA LEU A 93 -6.31 13.48 34.43
C LEU A 93 -5.14 12.65 35.00
N ILE A 94 -3.93 13.22 35.05
CA ILE A 94 -2.74 12.53 35.58
C ILE A 94 -2.91 12.21 37.06
N LYS A 95 -3.47 13.12 37.86
CA LYS A 95 -3.77 12.87 39.30
C LYS A 95 -4.75 11.72 39.48
N GLN A 96 -5.79 11.62 38.62
CA GLN A 96 -6.72 10.51 38.67
C GLN A 96 -6.02 9.19 38.32
N MET A 97 -5.22 9.16 37.26
CA MET A 97 -4.50 7.96 36.79
C MET A 97 -3.47 7.46 37.81
N TRP A 98 -2.84 8.37 38.57
CA TRP A 98 -1.82 8.04 39.56
C TRP A 98 -2.33 7.96 40.99
N SER A 99 -3.65 8.11 41.19
CA SER A 99 -4.28 8.06 42.54
C SER A 99 -4.29 6.66 43.17
N GLY A 100 -4.10 5.60 42.41
CA GLY A 100 -4.27 4.21 42.86
C GLY A 100 -5.72 3.82 43.21
N LYS A 101 -6.71 4.65 42.81
CA LYS A 101 -8.13 4.43 43.13
C LYS A 101 -8.94 3.81 42.00
N TYR A 102 -8.47 3.92 40.78
CA TYR A 102 -9.23 3.56 39.60
C TYR A 102 -8.47 2.56 38.73
N SER A 103 -9.13 1.51 38.26
CA SER A 103 -8.62 0.60 37.23
C SER A 103 -8.62 1.26 35.85
N TYR A 104 -9.57 2.17 35.62
CA TYR A 104 -9.58 3.05 34.44
C TYR A 104 -10.33 4.35 34.76
N VAL A 105 -10.04 5.41 34.01
CA VAL A 105 -10.74 6.69 34.04
C VAL A 105 -11.28 7.06 32.65
N THR A 106 -12.30 7.92 32.65
CA THR A 106 -12.94 8.40 31.42
C THR A 106 -12.41 9.80 31.08
N PRO A 107 -11.52 9.99 30.09
CA PRO A 107 -10.84 11.27 29.82
C PRO A 107 -11.73 12.29 29.10
N ARG A 108 -13.03 12.38 29.44
CA ARG A 108 -14.03 13.23 28.75
C ARG A 108 -13.72 14.72 28.90
N ALA A 109 -13.41 15.17 30.11
CA ALA A 109 -13.09 16.57 30.38
C ALA A 109 -11.87 17.01 29.58
N PHE A 110 -10.82 16.20 29.59
CA PHE A 110 -9.61 16.43 28.82
C PHE A 110 -9.86 16.47 27.32
N LYS A 111 -10.57 15.46 26.75
CA LYS A 111 -10.96 15.44 25.33
C LYS A 111 -11.74 16.70 24.93
N THR A 112 -12.63 17.17 25.80
CA THR A 112 -13.43 18.37 25.52
C THR A 112 -12.53 19.61 25.39
N GLN A 113 -11.54 19.77 26.28
CA GLN A 113 -10.60 20.88 26.18
C GLN A 113 -9.70 20.77 24.95
N VAL A 114 -9.15 19.58 24.67
CA VAL A 114 -8.38 19.34 23.43
C VAL A 114 -9.22 19.71 22.20
N GLY A 115 -10.46 19.21 22.10
CA GLY A 115 -11.34 19.49 20.97
C GLY A 115 -11.77 20.95 20.82
N ARG A 116 -11.75 21.72 21.93
CA ARG A 116 -12.03 23.16 21.92
C ARG A 116 -10.94 23.98 21.23
N PHE A 117 -9.67 23.61 21.47
CA PHE A 117 -8.51 24.32 20.94
C PHE A 117 -7.99 23.71 19.64
N ALA A 118 -8.27 22.42 19.40
CA ALA A 118 -7.92 21.69 18.18
C ALA A 118 -9.17 20.98 17.63
N PRO A 119 -9.98 21.66 16.79
CA PRO A 119 -11.27 21.15 16.28
C PRO A 119 -11.17 19.79 15.56
N GLN A 120 -10.04 19.48 14.93
CA GLN A 120 -9.78 18.18 14.28
C GLN A 120 -9.91 17.01 15.26
N PHE A 121 -9.60 17.21 16.56
CA PHE A 121 -9.73 16.18 17.58
C PHE A 121 -11.09 16.21 18.32
N SER A 122 -12.02 17.11 17.97
CA SER A 122 -13.31 17.24 18.66
C SER A 122 -14.27 16.09 18.33
N GLY A 123 -14.21 15.52 17.13
CA GLY A 123 -15.11 14.49 16.63
C GLY A 123 -14.77 13.08 17.14
N TYR A 124 -15.36 12.10 16.44
CA TYR A 124 -15.18 10.66 16.67
C TYR A 124 -14.37 9.98 15.55
N GLN A 125 -13.68 10.77 14.75
CA GLN A 125 -12.79 10.28 13.70
C GLN A 125 -11.50 9.74 14.32
N GLN A 126 -10.90 8.74 13.67
CA GLN A 126 -9.54 8.32 14.00
C GLN A 126 -8.56 9.42 13.57
N GLN A 127 -7.57 9.68 14.43
CA GLN A 127 -6.55 10.71 14.18
C GLN A 127 -5.14 10.12 14.40
N ASP A 128 -4.12 10.86 14.00
CA ASP A 128 -2.74 10.49 14.21
C ASP A 128 -2.31 10.81 15.67
N CYS A 129 -1.76 9.80 16.35
CA CYS A 129 -1.23 9.91 17.71
C CYS A 129 -0.10 10.94 17.79
N GLN A 130 0.77 11.03 16.77
CA GLN A 130 1.87 11.99 16.72
C GLN A 130 1.36 13.43 16.57
N GLU A 131 0.33 13.64 15.74
CA GLU A 131 -0.25 14.97 15.57
C GLU A 131 -0.87 15.47 16.88
N LEU A 132 -1.57 14.58 17.59
CA LEU A 132 -2.08 14.92 18.93
C LEU A 132 -0.95 15.18 19.92
N LEU A 133 0.10 14.36 19.95
CA LEU A 133 1.23 14.54 20.85
C LEU A 133 1.92 15.89 20.62
N ALA A 134 2.15 16.27 19.37
CA ALA A 134 2.72 17.56 19.01
C ALA A 134 1.85 18.71 19.51
N PHE A 135 0.53 18.64 19.30
CA PHE A 135 -0.42 19.61 19.83
C PHE A 135 -0.38 19.69 21.36
N LEU A 136 -0.32 18.56 22.06
CA LEU A 136 -0.28 18.53 23.52
C LEU A 136 1.01 19.13 24.08
N LEU A 137 2.15 18.76 23.53
CA LEU A 137 3.44 19.31 23.97
C LEU A 137 3.53 20.82 23.72
N ASP A 138 3.05 21.29 22.56
CA ASP A 138 2.98 22.72 22.26
C ASP A 138 2.01 23.46 23.19
N GLY A 139 0.80 22.91 23.38
CA GLY A 139 -0.21 23.50 24.26
C GLY A 139 0.22 23.54 25.74
N LEU A 140 0.84 22.47 26.24
CA LEU A 140 1.41 22.44 27.58
C LEU A 140 2.58 23.43 27.72
N HIS A 141 3.44 23.53 26.67
CA HIS A 141 4.51 24.50 26.65
C HIS A 141 3.98 25.93 26.76
N GLU A 142 3.02 26.31 25.94
CA GLU A 142 2.51 27.69 25.90
C GLU A 142 1.67 28.01 27.14
N ASP A 143 0.92 27.06 27.69
CA ASP A 143 0.17 27.23 28.97
C ASP A 143 1.10 27.36 30.20
N LEU A 144 2.31 26.81 30.13
CA LEU A 144 3.29 26.77 31.23
C LEU A 144 4.56 27.59 30.89
N ASN A 145 4.52 28.45 29.88
CA ASN A 145 5.66 29.27 29.53
C ASN A 145 5.93 30.33 30.58
N ARG A 146 7.08 30.24 31.25
CA ARG A 146 7.53 31.17 32.29
C ARG A 146 7.76 32.58 31.73
N ILE A 147 7.95 32.70 30.40
CA ILE A 147 8.13 33.98 29.71
C ILE A 147 6.78 34.62 29.41
N ARG A 148 6.40 35.61 30.23
CA ARG A 148 5.12 36.34 30.11
C ARG A 148 5.08 37.31 28.93
N LYS A 149 6.23 37.90 28.55
CA LYS A 149 6.39 38.79 27.38
C LYS A 149 7.53 38.30 26.51
N LYS A 150 7.19 37.71 25.37
CA LYS A 150 8.18 37.23 24.40
C LYS A 150 8.88 38.41 23.74
N PRO A 151 10.21 38.62 23.92
CA PRO A 151 10.94 39.71 23.30
C PRO A 151 11.04 39.48 21.79
N TYR A 152 11.15 40.58 21.02
CA TYR A 152 11.58 40.50 19.64
C TYR A 152 13.11 40.27 19.62
N ILE A 153 13.57 39.28 18.91
CA ILE A 153 14.97 38.92 18.78
C ILE A 153 15.31 38.90 17.29
N GLN A 154 16.22 39.79 16.88
CA GLN A 154 16.74 39.78 15.54
C GLN A 154 17.81 38.69 15.41
N LEU A 155 17.54 37.70 14.56
CA LEU A 155 18.49 36.63 14.27
C LEU A 155 19.63 37.16 13.43
N LYS A 156 20.85 36.74 13.76
CA LYS A 156 22.06 37.07 13.02
C LYS A 156 22.49 35.88 12.17
N ASP A 157 22.97 36.17 10.97
CA ASP A 157 23.56 35.09 10.16
C ASP A 157 24.82 34.52 10.83
N ALA A 158 25.05 33.24 10.57
CA ALA A 158 26.24 32.57 11.12
C ALA A 158 27.56 33.18 10.57
N ASP A 159 27.59 33.59 9.31
CA ASP A 159 28.69 34.30 8.63
C ASP A 159 30.10 33.78 8.96
N GLY A 160 30.24 32.43 9.02
CA GLY A 160 31.51 31.78 9.33
C GLY A 160 31.94 31.81 10.78
N ARG A 161 31.05 32.26 11.72
CA ARG A 161 31.27 32.13 13.17
C ARG A 161 31.35 30.67 13.57
N PRO A 162 32.13 30.33 14.62
CA PRO A 162 32.18 28.95 15.11
C PRO A 162 30.80 28.41 15.48
N ASP A 163 30.49 27.18 15.08
CA ASP A 163 29.22 26.52 15.35
C ASP A 163 28.81 26.60 16.82
N LYS A 164 29.73 26.40 17.73
CA LYS A 164 29.48 26.46 19.19
C LYS A 164 28.88 27.82 19.60
N VAL A 165 29.44 28.89 19.12
CA VAL A 165 29.00 30.27 19.47
C VAL A 165 27.60 30.53 18.91
N VAL A 166 27.36 30.12 17.65
CA VAL A 166 26.07 30.32 16.98
C VAL A 166 24.98 29.44 17.65
N ALA A 167 25.34 28.23 18.03
CA ALA A 167 24.41 27.30 18.73
C ALA A 167 24.05 27.80 20.13
N GLU A 168 25.04 28.29 20.89
CA GLU A 168 24.80 28.88 22.22
C GLU A 168 23.91 30.12 22.14
N GLU A 169 24.18 31.03 21.18
CA GLU A 169 23.35 32.19 20.91
C GLU A 169 21.91 31.80 20.50
N ALA A 170 21.77 30.80 19.64
CA ALA A 170 20.45 30.30 19.21
C ALA A 170 19.65 29.72 20.39
N TRP A 171 20.30 28.90 21.23
CA TRP A 171 19.68 28.31 22.41
C TRP A 171 19.28 29.36 23.43
N GLU A 172 20.15 30.32 23.76
CA GLU A 172 19.81 31.44 24.64
C GLU A 172 18.64 32.27 24.09
N ASN A 173 18.62 32.53 22.80
CA ASN A 173 17.53 33.25 22.15
C ASN A 173 16.22 32.48 22.19
N HIS A 174 16.30 31.14 22.09
CA HIS A 174 15.15 30.26 22.30
C HIS A 174 14.62 30.38 23.71
N LEU A 175 15.47 30.26 24.73
CA LEU A 175 15.08 30.32 26.16
C LEU A 175 14.51 31.69 26.56
N LYS A 176 14.97 32.80 25.97
CA LYS A 176 14.38 34.13 26.19
C LYS A 176 12.91 34.23 25.78
N ARG A 177 12.43 33.31 24.96
CA ARG A 177 11.05 33.29 24.43
C ARG A 177 10.25 32.08 24.90
N ASN A 178 10.92 30.98 25.18
CA ASN A 178 10.34 29.66 25.42
C ASN A 178 11.06 29.01 26.61
N ASP A 179 10.46 29.11 27.79
CA ASP A 179 10.98 28.55 29.02
C ASP A 179 9.84 27.83 29.73
N SER A 180 9.87 26.51 29.82
CA SER A 180 8.85 25.67 30.44
C SER A 180 9.39 24.28 30.72
N ILE A 181 8.68 23.53 31.55
CA ILE A 181 8.99 22.11 31.82
C ILE A 181 9.10 21.29 30.51
N ILE A 182 8.33 21.64 29.48
CA ILE A 182 8.38 20.95 28.19
C ILE A 182 9.73 21.22 27.48
N VAL A 183 10.20 22.45 27.52
CA VAL A 183 11.52 22.82 26.99
C VAL A 183 12.63 22.13 27.76
N ASP A 184 12.53 22.11 29.10
CA ASP A 184 13.52 21.48 29.99
C ASP A 184 13.67 19.98 29.72
N ILE A 185 12.58 19.28 29.34
CA ILE A 185 12.56 17.82 29.22
C ILE A 185 12.74 17.36 27.77
N PHE A 186 12.07 18.00 26.80
CA PHE A 186 11.90 17.47 25.46
C PHE A 186 12.64 18.22 24.36
N HIS A 187 13.19 19.44 24.61
CA HIS A 187 13.81 20.21 23.55
C HIS A 187 15.31 19.91 23.40
N GLY A 188 15.69 19.66 22.15
CA GLY A 188 17.06 19.57 21.66
C GLY A 188 17.33 20.63 20.59
N LEU A 189 18.47 20.52 19.92
CA LEU A 189 18.90 21.48 18.91
C LEU A 189 19.44 20.77 17.67
N PHE A 190 18.90 21.08 16.49
CA PHE A 190 19.46 20.71 15.21
C PHE A 190 20.44 21.75 14.71
N LYS A 191 21.43 21.32 13.91
CA LYS A 191 22.15 22.18 12.99
C LYS A 191 21.59 21.97 11.59
N SER A 192 21.03 23.01 11.00
CA SER A 192 20.54 23.01 9.61
C SER A 192 21.56 23.72 8.74
N THR A 193 22.04 23.05 7.68
CA THR A 193 22.98 23.60 6.71
C THR A 193 22.33 23.59 5.33
N LEU A 194 22.24 24.77 4.73
CA LEU A 194 21.75 24.97 3.36
C LEU A 194 22.88 25.46 2.47
N VAL A 195 23.01 24.86 1.29
CA VAL A 195 24.01 25.23 0.30
C VAL A 195 23.33 25.61 -1.00
N CYS A 196 23.52 26.83 -1.46
CA CYS A 196 23.00 27.32 -2.73
C CYS A 196 23.68 26.60 -3.91
N PRO A 197 22.93 26.05 -4.89
CA PRO A 197 23.54 25.41 -6.05
C PRO A 197 24.21 26.40 -7.00
N GLU A 198 23.76 27.67 -7.04
CA GLU A 198 24.24 28.68 -7.96
C GLU A 198 25.48 29.43 -7.43
N CYS A 199 25.40 30.00 -6.22
CA CYS A 199 26.46 30.85 -5.68
C CYS A 199 27.27 30.19 -4.56
N ALA A 200 27.00 28.92 -4.23
CA ALA A 200 27.66 28.19 -3.15
C ALA A 200 27.57 28.84 -1.75
N LYS A 201 26.68 29.85 -1.56
CA LYS A 201 26.43 30.42 -0.21
C LYS A 201 25.99 29.31 0.74
N ILE A 202 26.69 29.21 1.86
CA ILE A 202 26.34 28.30 2.96
C ILE A 202 25.59 29.13 4.01
N SER A 203 24.38 28.67 4.36
CA SER A 203 23.60 29.21 5.48
C SER A 203 23.51 28.13 6.56
N VAL A 204 23.85 28.52 7.78
CA VAL A 204 23.81 27.63 8.95
C VAL A 204 22.86 28.22 9.99
N THR A 205 21.89 27.45 10.44
CA THR A 205 20.99 27.77 11.55
C THR A 205 20.99 26.66 12.57
N PHE A 206 20.66 27.02 13.81
CA PHE A 206 20.45 26.05 14.88
C PHE A 206 19.01 26.15 15.34
N ASP A 207 18.23 25.10 15.07
CA ASP A 207 16.79 25.11 15.22
C ASP A 207 16.37 24.18 16.37
N PRO A 208 15.63 24.67 17.39
CA PRO A 208 15.11 23.83 18.47
C PRO A 208 14.10 22.81 17.93
N PHE A 209 14.11 21.60 18.51
CA PHE A 209 13.12 20.57 18.21
C PHE A 209 12.61 19.91 19.48
N CYS A 210 11.37 19.42 19.46
CA CYS A 210 10.71 18.73 20.56
C CYS A 210 10.60 17.22 20.31
N TYR A 211 10.61 16.80 19.06
CA TYR A 211 10.56 15.40 18.65
C TYR A 211 11.36 15.18 17.36
N LEU A 212 11.89 13.98 17.22
CA LEU A 212 12.70 13.57 16.08
C LEU A 212 11.84 12.72 15.12
N THR A 213 11.43 13.29 14.01
CA THR A 213 10.66 12.58 12.98
C THR A 213 11.60 11.94 11.98
N LEU A 214 11.71 10.61 12.05
CA LEU A 214 12.63 9.83 11.23
C LEU A 214 11.93 9.26 9.99
N PRO A 215 12.51 9.45 8.80
CA PRO A 215 12.07 8.74 7.60
C PRO A 215 12.43 7.25 7.73
N LEU A 216 11.60 6.41 7.11
CA LEU A 216 11.91 5.00 6.96
C LEU A 216 12.59 4.78 5.61
N PRO A 217 13.65 3.95 5.53
CA PRO A 217 14.20 3.53 4.26
C PRO A 217 13.10 2.88 3.43
N MET A 218 12.70 3.54 2.35
CA MET A 218 11.69 3.00 1.45
C MET A 218 12.34 1.99 0.53
N LYS A 219 11.72 0.84 0.34
CA LYS A 219 12.11 -0.04 -0.76
C LYS A 219 11.95 0.75 -2.04
N LYS A 220 13.03 0.87 -2.79
CA LYS A 220 13.05 1.53 -4.11
C LYS A 220 12.31 0.71 -5.17
N GLU A 221 12.00 -0.54 -4.85
CA GLU A 221 11.42 -1.54 -5.75
C GLU A 221 10.09 -2.09 -5.21
N ARG A 222 9.25 -2.51 -6.11
CA ARG A 222 8.04 -3.30 -5.83
C ARG A 222 7.98 -4.50 -6.74
N THR A 223 7.23 -5.50 -6.34
CA THR A 223 7.01 -6.70 -7.14
C THR A 223 5.63 -6.62 -7.80
N LEU A 224 5.58 -6.90 -9.10
CA LEU A 224 4.34 -7.03 -9.87
C LEU A 224 4.21 -8.46 -10.37
N GLU A 225 3.00 -9.00 -10.33
CA GLU A 225 2.66 -10.25 -10.99
C GLU A 225 2.02 -9.92 -12.34
N VAL A 226 2.55 -10.49 -13.41
CA VAL A 226 2.10 -10.22 -14.78
C VAL A 226 2.01 -11.50 -15.57
N TYR A 227 1.08 -11.56 -16.52
CA TYR A 227 0.91 -12.67 -17.46
C TYR A 227 1.45 -12.26 -18.83
N LEU A 228 2.50 -12.94 -19.30
CA LEU A 228 3.05 -12.74 -20.65
C LEU A 228 2.34 -13.66 -21.64
N VAL A 229 1.70 -13.06 -22.63
CA VAL A 229 1.05 -13.75 -23.74
C VAL A 229 1.95 -13.66 -24.96
N ARG A 230 2.49 -14.78 -25.38
CA ARG A 230 3.41 -14.88 -26.52
C ARG A 230 2.70 -14.62 -27.86
N MET A 231 3.47 -14.27 -28.87
CA MET A 231 3.00 -14.18 -30.24
C MET A 231 2.63 -15.56 -30.80
N ASP A 232 3.33 -16.62 -30.40
CA ASP A 232 2.98 -18.00 -30.74
C ASP A 232 1.58 -18.35 -30.16
N PRO A 233 0.60 -18.65 -31.03
CA PRO A 233 -0.77 -18.92 -30.61
C PRO A 233 -0.94 -20.23 -29.82
N LEU A 234 0.04 -21.15 -29.89
CA LEU A 234 0.01 -22.43 -29.16
C LEU A 234 0.63 -22.29 -27.76
N ALA A 235 1.45 -21.27 -27.54
CA ALA A 235 2.06 -21.04 -26.24
C ALA A 235 1.03 -20.62 -25.20
N LYS A 236 1.10 -21.23 -24.02
CA LYS A 236 0.29 -20.80 -22.87
C LYS A 236 0.78 -19.46 -22.34
N PRO A 237 -0.13 -18.59 -21.82
CA PRO A 237 0.28 -17.44 -21.05
C PRO A 237 1.17 -17.88 -19.89
N MET A 238 2.22 -17.15 -19.61
CA MET A 238 3.14 -17.46 -18.53
C MET A 238 3.10 -16.35 -17.48
N GLN A 239 2.87 -16.73 -16.23
CA GLN A 239 2.88 -15.81 -15.09
C GLN A 239 4.32 -15.56 -14.65
N TYR A 240 4.68 -14.29 -14.53
CA TYR A 240 5.97 -13.81 -14.03
C TYR A 240 5.78 -12.96 -12.78
N LYS A 241 6.75 -13.04 -11.90
CA LYS A 241 6.89 -12.12 -10.77
C LYS A 241 8.08 -11.20 -11.05
N VAL A 242 7.77 -9.94 -11.38
CA VAL A 242 8.74 -8.96 -11.87
C VAL A 242 9.04 -7.93 -10.79
N ILE A 243 10.32 -7.69 -10.53
CA ILE A 243 10.79 -6.64 -9.62
C ILE A 243 11.02 -5.38 -10.43
N VAL A 244 10.31 -4.30 -10.07
CA VAL A 244 10.36 -3.01 -10.78
C VAL A 244 10.60 -1.86 -9.81
N PRO A 245 11.15 -0.71 -10.28
CA PRO A 245 11.25 0.48 -9.46
C PRO A 245 9.88 0.93 -8.93
N LYS A 246 9.81 1.36 -7.68
CA LYS A 246 8.57 1.87 -7.09
C LYS A 246 8.13 3.19 -7.75
N ILE A 247 9.12 4.00 -8.16
CA ILE A 247 8.96 5.21 -8.97
C ILE A 247 9.62 4.92 -10.32
N GLY A 248 8.81 4.64 -11.32
CA GLY A 248 9.24 4.26 -12.66
C GLY A 248 8.06 4.33 -13.63
N ASN A 249 8.28 3.92 -14.84
CA ASN A 249 7.28 3.91 -15.90
C ASN A 249 7.04 2.48 -16.45
N ILE A 250 6.09 2.33 -17.33
CA ILE A 250 5.73 1.04 -17.95
C ILE A 250 6.91 0.47 -18.73
N GLN A 251 7.77 1.30 -19.31
CA GLN A 251 9.00 0.86 -19.99
C GLN A 251 9.94 0.11 -19.04
N ASP A 252 10.02 0.51 -17.76
CA ASP A 252 10.83 -0.19 -16.74
C ASP A 252 10.28 -1.60 -16.47
N LEU A 253 8.95 -1.76 -16.46
CA LEU A 253 8.31 -3.08 -16.36
C LEU A 253 8.65 -3.96 -17.56
N CYS A 254 8.51 -3.43 -18.78
CA CYS A 254 8.84 -4.15 -20.00
C CYS A 254 10.32 -4.54 -20.05
N THR A 255 11.21 -3.66 -19.59
CA THR A 255 12.66 -3.94 -19.53
C THR A 255 12.97 -5.05 -18.52
N ALA A 256 12.36 -4.99 -17.32
CA ALA A 256 12.55 -6.01 -16.31
C ALA A 256 11.95 -7.38 -16.74
N LEU A 257 10.79 -7.38 -17.40
CA LEU A 257 10.19 -8.59 -17.94
C LEU A 257 10.99 -9.15 -19.12
N SER A 258 11.57 -8.30 -19.96
CA SER A 258 12.46 -8.68 -21.06
C SER A 258 13.65 -9.50 -20.56
N ALA A 259 14.25 -9.11 -19.44
CA ALA A 259 15.36 -9.84 -18.84
C ALA A 259 14.98 -11.26 -18.36
N LEU A 260 13.71 -11.48 -18.01
CA LEU A 260 13.20 -12.78 -17.55
C LEU A 260 12.67 -13.65 -18.68
N SER A 261 12.06 -13.04 -19.69
CA SER A 261 11.29 -13.74 -20.73
C SER A 261 12.04 -13.90 -22.04
N GLY A 262 13.09 -13.10 -22.27
CA GLY A 262 13.81 -13.01 -23.53
C GLY A 262 13.07 -12.25 -24.65
N VAL A 263 11.85 -11.73 -24.37
CA VAL A 263 11.10 -10.89 -25.33
C VAL A 263 11.64 -9.46 -25.27
N ALA A 264 11.85 -8.83 -26.42
CA ALA A 264 12.31 -7.45 -26.46
C ALA A 264 11.26 -6.49 -25.91
N ALA A 265 11.68 -5.52 -25.07
CA ALA A 265 10.78 -4.62 -24.36
C ALA A 265 9.92 -3.74 -25.28
N ASP A 266 10.44 -3.36 -26.45
CA ASP A 266 9.75 -2.59 -27.49
C ASP A 266 8.65 -3.38 -28.22
N LYS A 267 8.68 -4.71 -28.13
CA LYS A 267 7.65 -5.62 -28.65
C LYS A 267 6.58 -5.98 -27.63
N MET A 268 6.53 -5.31 -26.47
CA MET A 268 5.56 -5.59 -25.43
C MET A 268 4.48 -4.50 -25.37
N ILE A 269 3.24 -4.91 -25.10
CA ILE A 269 2.13 -4.02 -24.78
C ILE A 269 1.55 -4.47 -23.43
N VAL A 270 1.55 -3.56 -22.47
CA VAL A 270 1.02 -3.79 -21.12
C VAL A 270 -0.45 -3.38 -21.07
N THR A 271 -1.29 -4.26 -20.52
CA THR A 271 -2.73 -4.04 -20.40
C THR A 271 -3.25 -4.48 -19.04
N ASP A 272 -4.35 -3.87 -18.62
CA ASP A 272 -5.17 -4.32 -17.50
C ASP A 272 -6.45 -4.95 -18.06
N ILE A 273 -6.75 -6.18 -17.64
CA ILE A 273 -7.92 -6.94 -18.10
C ILE A 273 -8.84 -7.19 -16.91
N TYR A 274 -10.10 -6.73 -17.04
CA TYR A 274 -11.12 -6.94 -16.05
C TYR A 274 -12.44 -7.40 -16.68
N ASN A 275 -13.06 -8.44 -16.11
CA ASN A 275 -14.30 -9.02 -16.62
C ASN A 275 -14.27 -9.34 -18.14
N HIS A 276 -13.23 -10.05 -18.59
CA HIS A 276 -13.02 -10.45 -20.00
C HIS A 276 -12.94 -9.28 -20.99
N ARG A 277 -12.51 -8.08 -20.51
CA ARG A 277 -12.36 -6.87 -21.34
C ARG A 277 -11.05 -6.17 -21.02
N PHE A 278 -10.51 -5.46 -22.00
CA PHE A 278 -9.46 -4.49 -21.74
C PHE A 278 -10.03 -3.34 -20.93
N HIS A 279 -9.62 -3.23 -19.68
CA HIS A 279 -9.91 -2.08 -18.83
C HIS A 279 -9.00 -0.91 -19.20
N ARG A 280 -7.72 -1.21 -19.48
CA ARG A 280 -6.72 -0.22 -19.87
C ARG A 280 -5.62 -0.82 -20.73
N ILE A 281 -5.09 -0.01 -21.64
CA ILE A 281 -3.85 -0.27 -22.37
C ILE A 281 -2.89 0.85 -21.98
N PHE A 282 -1.76 0.49 -21.38
CA PHE A 282 -0.81 1.47 -20.83
C PHE A 282 0.13 2.02 -21.90
N ALA A 283 0.44 3.32 -21.82
CA ALA A 283 1.51 3.92 -22.59
C ALA A 283 2.88 3.62 -21.93
N MET A 284 3.95 3.56 -22.73
CA MET A 284 5.29 3.21 -22.22
C MET A 284 5.86 4.22 -21.23
N ASP A 285 5.56 5.49 -21.40
CA ASP A 285 5.96 6.60 -20.53
C ASP A 285 5.05 6.78 -19.31
N GLU A 286 3.99 6.02 -19.21
CA GLU A 286 3.05 6.09 -18.11
C GLU A 286 3.66 5.58 -16.82
N ASN A 287 3.33 6.25 -15.69
CA ASN A 287 3.89 5.91 -14.40
C ASN A 287 3.39 4.56 -13.89
N LEU A 288 4.30 3.72 -13.39
CA LEU A 288 3.99 2.42 -12.78
C LEU A 288 3.00 2.51 -11.61
N SER A 289 2.90 3.65 -10.94
CA SER A 289 1.92 3.85 -9.85
C SER A 289 0.46 3.77 -10.31
N SER A 290 0.20 3.83 -11.60
CA SER A 290 -1.13 3.63 -12.19
C SER A 290 -1.60 2.18 -12.13
N ILE A 291 -0.70 1.21 -11.95
CA ILE A 291 -1.01 -0.21 -11.72
C ILE A 291 -1.25 -0.45 -10.23
N MET A 292 -2.44 -0.91 -9.85
CA MET A 292 -2.82 -1.22 -8.48
C MET A 292 -2.49 -2.68 -8.11
N GLU A 293 -2.53 -3.03 -6.82
CA GLU A 293 -2.21 -4.39 -6.33
C GLU A 293 -3.22 -5.48 -6.76
N ARG A 294 -4.40 -5.07 -7.24
CA ARG A 294 -5.49 -5.97 -7.63
C ARG A 294 -5.76 -5.99 -9.12
N ASP A 295 -4.92 -5.30 -9.90
CA ASP A 295 -5.07 -5.27 -11.35
C ASP A 295 -4.52 -6.55 -11.95
N ASP A 296 -5.25 -7.12 -12.90
CA ASP A 296 -4.84 -8.30 -13.67
C ASP A 296 -4.03 -7.85 -14.91
N ILE A 297 -2.72 -7.80 -14.74
CA ILE A 297 -1.81 -7.25 -15.74
C ILE A 297 -1.38 -8.32 -16.74
N TYR A 298 -1.76 -8.11 -17.99
CA TYR A 298 -1.34 -8.92 -19.12
C TYR A 298 -0.39 -8.14 -20.02
N VAL A 299 0.70 -8.78 -20.39
CA VAL A 299 1.69 -8.23 -21.33
C VAL A 299 1.65 -9.06 -22.60
N PHE A 300 1.34 -8.41 -23.70
CA PHE A 300 1.26 -9.07 -25.00
C PHE A 300 2.53 -8.84 -25.81
N GLU A 301 3.11 -9.92 -26.30
CA GLU A 301 4.17 -9.87 -27.32
C GLU A 301 3.56 -9.57 -28.69
N ILE A 302 4.11 -8.57 -29.37
CA ILE A 302 3.70 -8.17 -30.72
C ILE A 302 4.85 -8.29 -31.70
N GLY A 303 4.53 -8.76 -32.96
CA GLY A 303 5.52 -9.01 -34.00
C GLY A 303 6.03 -7.76 -34.74
N ILE A 304 5.49 -6.58 -34.42
CA ILE A 304 5.78 -5.33 -35.12
C ILE A 304 6.48 -4.32 -34.19
N ASN A 305 7.32 -3.50 -34.79
CA ASN A 305 7.86 -2.33 -34.09
C ASN A 305 6.87 -1.16 -34.21
N ARG A 306 6.25 -0.75 -33.10
CA ARG A 306 5.16 0.25 -33.09
C ARG A 306 5.52 1.60 -33.68
N THR A 307 6.80 1.94 -33.71
CA THR A 307 7.29 3.25 -34.19
C THR A 307 7.67 3.27 -35.65
N GLU A 308 7.93 2.12 -36.25
CA GLU A 308 8.50 2.01 -37.58
C GLU A 308 7.53 1.36 -38.61
N ASP A 309 6.58 0.53 -38.15
CA ASP A 309 5.67 -0.18 -39.08
C ASP A 309 4.41 0.67 -39.33
N THR A 310 4.29 1.15 -40.55
CA THR A 310 3.14 1.92 -41.04
C THR A 310 2.08 1.06 -41.76
N GLU A 311 2.40 -0.18 -42.10
CA GLU A 311 1.52 -1.08 -42.87
C GLU A 311 0.64 -1.96 -41.98
N GLN A 312 1.10 -2.23 -40.75
CA GLN A 312 0.36 -3.02 -39.77
C GLN A 312 -0.19 -2.17 -38.63
N ILE A 313 -1.21 -2.69 -37.96
CA ILE A 313 -1.84 -2.08 -36.79
C ILE A 313 -2.15 -3.14 -35.76
N VAL A 314 -2.01 -2.79 -34.48
CA VAL A 314 -2.39 -3.63 -33.33
C VAL A 314 -3.82 -3.32 -32.93
N ILE A 315 -4.67 -4.35 -32.89
CA ILE A 315 -6.09 -4.23 -32.56
C ILE A 315 -6.42 -5.06 -31.34
N PRO A 316 -7.11 -4.48 -30.35
CA PRO A 316 -7.71 -5.22 -29.24
C PRO A 316 -8.91 -6.05 -29.73
N VAL A 317 -8.98 -7.30 -29.28
CA VAL A 317 -10.05 -8.25 -29.62
C VAL A 317 -10.68 -8.78 -28.35
N CYS A 318 -12.01 -8.75 -28.25
CA CYS A 318 -12.78 -9.37 -27.20
C CYS A 318 -13.78 -10.38 -27.74
N LEU A 319 -14.14 -11.38 -26.93
CA LEU A 319 -15.09 -12.42 -27.29
C LEU A 319 -16.42 -12.15 -26.61
N ARG A 320 -17.53 -12.30 -27.35
CA ARG A 320 -18.89 -12.07 -26.85
C ARG A 320 -19.80 -13.23 -27.23
N GLU A 321 -20.68 -13.60 -26.31
CA GLU A 321 -21.75 -14.54 -26.56
C GLU A 321 -23.05 -13.80 -26.85
N LYS A 322 -23.69 -14.07 -27.99
CA LYS A 322 -24.97 -13.47 -28.40
C LYS A 322 -26.14 -14.32 -27.92
N PHE A 323 -26.99 -13.74 -27.09
CA PHE A 323 -28.25 -14.38 -26.70
C PHE A 323 -29.32 -14.12 -27.78
N ARG A 324 -29.94 -15.16 -28.31
CA ARG A 324 -31.14 -15.08 -29.11
C ARG A 324 -32.32 -14.75 -28.19
N HIS A 325 -32.95 -13.59 -28.40
CA HIS A 325 -34.14 -13.23 -27.66
C HIS A 325 -35.32 -14.17 -27.98
N SER A 326 -35.86 -14.82 -26.94
CA SER A 326 -37.26 -15.26 -26.95
C SER A 326 -38.04 -14.27 -26.09
N GLY A 327 -38.75 -13.34 -26.76
CA GLY A 327 -39.89 -12.63 -26.24
C GLY A 327 -39.67 -11.55 -25.14
N TYR A 328 -39.98 -10.31 -25.48
CA TYR A 328 -40.37 -9.23 -24.54
C TYR A 328 -39.34 -8.63 -23.58
N SER A 329 -38.12 -8.37 -23.97
CA SER A 329 -37.35 -7.30 -23.33
C SER A 329 -36.39 -6.63 -24.31
N HIS A 330 -36.36 -5.29 -24.31
CA HIS A 330 -35.58 -4.44 -25.20
C HIS A 330 -34.08 -4.32 -24.81
N HIS A 331 -33.54 -5.22 -24.05
CA HIS A 331 -32.11 -5.23 -23.69
C HIS A 331 -31.43 -6.45 -24.30
N SER A 332 -30.74 -6.27 -25.42
CA SER A 332 -29.81 -7.25 -25.97
C SER A 332 -28.54 -7.21 -25.12
N GLY A 333 -28.46 -8.08 -24.10
CA GLY A 333 -27.24 -8.24 -23.31
C GLY A 333 -26.31 -9.22 -24.02
N SER A 334 -25.11 -8.81 -24.40
CA SER A 334 -24.03 -9.72 -24.75
C SER A 334 -23.12 -9.92 -23.52
N THR A 335 -22.82 -11.16 -23.16
CA THR A 335 -21.83 -11.46 -22.12
C THR A 335 -20.46 -11.68 -22.75
N HIS A 336 -19.43 -11.05 -22.17
CA HIS A 336 -18.05 -11.30 -22.56
C HIS A 336 -17.58 -12.61 -21.90
N PHE A 337 -16.69 -13.31 -22.59
CA PHE A 337 -16.12 -14.57 -22.08
C PHE A 337 -14.70 -14.76 -22.62
N GLY A 338 -13.98 -15.74 -22.06
CA GLY A 338 -12.60 -16.04 -22.46
C GLY A 338 -11.65 -14.88 -22.23
N GLN A 339 -10.45 -15.00 -22.77
CA GLN A 339 -9.40 -13.99 -22.60
C GLN A 339 -9.38 -13.05 -23.81
N PRO A 340 -9.52 -11.72 -23.62
CA PRO A 340 -9.28 -10.77 -24.71
C PRO A 340 -7.81 -10.80 -25.10
N PHE A 341 -7.49 -10.48 -26.33
CA PHE A 341 -6.12 -10.51 -26.85
C PHE A 341 -5.83 -9.37 -27.83
N LEU A 342 -4.55 -9.09 -28.02
CA LEU A 342 -4.07 -8.15 -29.02
C LEU A 342 -3.59 -8.93 -30.25
N ILE A 343 -3.86 -8.37 -31.41
CA ILE A 343 -3.39 -8.93 -32.70
C ILE A 343 -2.85 -7.82 -33.61
N ALA A 344 -1.68 -8.06 -34.22
CA ALA A 344 -1.15 -7.22 -35.28
C ALA A 344 -1.72 -7.68 -36.63
N VAL A 345 -2.33 -6.77 -37.34
CA VAL A 345 -2.95 -7.06 -38.67
C VAL A 345 -2.60 -6.00 -39.67
N PRO A 346 -2.49 -6.35 -40.96
CA PRO A 346 -2.32 -5.35 -42.03
C PRO A 346 -3.47 -4.34 -42.03
N ARG A 347 -3.16 -3.05 -42.26
CA ARG A 347 -4.20 -1.99 -42.35
C ARG A 347 -5.19 -2.24 -43.48
N ASN A 348 -4.73 -2.87 -44.56
CA ASN A 348 -5.54 -3.29 -45.68
C ASN A 348 -5.73 -4.80 -45.61
N ASN A 349 -6.93 -5.25 -45.32
CA ASN A 349 -7.21 -6.67 -45.16
C ASN A 349 -8.56 -7.04 -45.78
N THR A 350 -8.72 -8.31 -46.18
CA THR A 350 -10.01 -8.88 -46.58
C THR A 350 -10.66 -9.59 -45.39
N GLU A 351 -11.98 -9.74 -45.47
CA GLU A 351 -12.72 -10.42 -44.39
C GLU A 351 -12.20 -11.83 -44.12
N ASP A 352 -11.94 -12.63 -45.17
CA ASP A 352 -11.47 -14.00 -45.03
C ASP A 352 -10.05 -14.06 -44.44
N LYS A 353 -9.15 -13.16 -44.85
CA LYS A 353 -7.81 -13.09 -44.27
C LYS A 353 -7.84 -12.72 -42.81
N LEU A 354 -8.67 -11.72 -42.46
CA LEU A 354 -8.84 -11.32 -41.05
C LEU A 354 -9.43 -12.46 -40.21
N TYR A 355 -10.47 -13.16 -40.76
CA TYR A 355 -11.06 -14.30 -40.07
C TYR A 355 -10.01 -15.40 -39.80
N ASN A 356 -9.20 -15.75 -40.78
CA ASN A 356 -8.16 -16.77 -40.63
C ASN A 356 -7.07 -16.35 -39.63
N LEU A 357 -6.63 -15.09 -39.62
CA LEU A 357 -5.68 -14.57 -38.62
C LEU A 357 -6.24 -14.68 -37.21
N LEU A 358 -7.51 -14.30 -37.00
CA LEU A 358 -8.18 -14.42 -35.73
C LEU A 358 -8.34 -15.86 -35.26
N LEU A 359 -8.67 -16.75 -36.23
CA LEU A 359 -8.84 -18.18 -35.92
C LEU A 359 -7.51 -18.82 -35.52
N VAL A 360 -6.42 -18.51 -36.26
CA VAL A 360 -5.05 -18.96 -35.91
C VAL A 360 -4.68 -18.48 -34.52
N ARG A 361 -4.98 -17.20 -34.13
CA ARG A 361 -4.68 -16.67 -32.83
C ARG A 361 -5.43 -17.39 -31.70
N MET A 362 -6.61 -17.96 -32.00
CA MET A 362 -7.43 -18.70 -31.04
C MET A 362 -7.27 -20.22 -31.11
N CYS A 363 -6.36 -20.75 -31.92
CA CYS A 363 -6.27 -22.20 -32.21
C CYS A 363 -6.12 -23.05 -30.93
N ARG A 364 -5.53 -22.52 -29.86
CA ARG A 364 -5.34 -23.21 -28.59
C ARG A 364 -6.67 -23.48 -27.84
N TYR A 365 -7.67 -22.61 -27.99
CA TYR A 365 -8.97 -22.74 -27.30
C TYR A 365 -10.12 -23.10 -28.22
N VAL A 366 -9.85 -23.42 -29.48
CA VAL A 366 -10.86 -23.90 -30.42
C VAL A 366 -10.67 -25.39 -30.61
N LYS A 367 -11.68 -26.19 -30.22
CA LYS A 367 -11.69 -27.62 -30.36
C LYS A 367 -11.80 -27.99 -31.85
N THR A 368 -10.92 -28.85 -32.33
CA THR A 368 -11.05 -29.46 -33.67
C THR A 368 -12.17 -30.49 -33.67
N SER A 369 -13.12 -30.37 -34.59
CA SER A 369 -14.12 -31.42 -34.79
C SER A 369 -13.44 -32.64 -35.39
N THR A 370 -13.22 -33.66 -34.61
CA THR A 370 -12.99 -35.00 -35.15
C THR A 370 -14.30 -35.47 -35.79
N GLU A 371 -14.29 -35.65 -37.10
CA GLU A 371 -15.44 -36.10 -37.94
C GLU A 371 -15.94 -37.52 -37.63
N THR A 372 -15.82 -37.99 -36.38
CA THR A 372 -16.20 -39.39 -36.03
C THR A 372 -17.53 -39.52 -35.29
N GLU A 373 -18.19 -38.39 -34.89
CA GLU A 373 -19.48 -38.52 -34.17
C GLU A 373 -20.72 -38.37 -35.07
N ASP A 374 -20.61 -37.81 -36.30
CA ASP A 374 -21.76 -37.68 -37.21
C ASP A 374 -22.01 -38.92 -38.08
N THR A 375 -21.10 -39.92 -38.07
CA THR A 375 -21.24 -41.16 -38.81
C THR A 375 -21.94 -42.27 -38.01
N GLU A 376 -21.87 -42.23 -36.67
CA GLU A 376 -22.57 -43.23 -35.82
C GLU A 376 -24.06 -42.92 -35.64
N ALA A 377 -24.46 -41.65 -35.66
CA ALA A 377 -25.89 -41.27 -35.58
C ALA A 377 -26.65 -41.58 -36.88
N SER A 378 -25.96 -41.65 -38.01
CA SER A 378 -26.57 -42.04 -39.34
C SER A 378 -26.61 -43.51 -39.57
N LEU A 379 -25.83 -44.34 -38.83
CA LEU A 379 -25.82 -45.78 -38.90
C LEU A 379 -26.81 -46.43 -37.91
N GLN A 380 -27.25 -45.71 -36.89
CA GLN A 380 -28.22 -46.18 -35.88
C GLN A 380 -29.67 -46.11 -36.40
N CYS A 381 -29.95 -45.30 -37.43
CA CYS A 381 -31.29 -45.12 -38.00
C CYS A 381 -31.67 -46.22 -39.02
N CYS A 382 -30.76 -47.13 -39.39
CA CYS A 382 -31.03 -48.22 -40.37
C CYS A 382 -31.05 -49.63 -39.81
N LYS A 383 -31.02 -49.82 -38.47
CA LYS A 383 -31.02 -51.17 -37.85
C LYS A 383 -32.24 -51.56 -37.07
N ASP A 384 -33.24 -50.70 -36.86
CA ASP A 384 -34.46 -51.05 -36.15
C ASP A 384 -35.63 -51.30 -37.09
N ASN A 385 -35.51 -52.33 -37.91
CA ASN A 385 -36.66 -53.02 -38.52
C ASN A 385 -36.28 -54.48 -38.76
N SER A 386 -36.42 -55.32 -37.72
CA SER A 386 -36.95 -56.69 -37.85
C SER A 386 -36.96 -57.45 -36.51
N ILE A 387 -38.21 -57.74 -36.07
CA ILE A 387 -38.71 -58.99 -35.51
C ILE A 387 -38.48 -59.35 -34.02
N ASN A 388 -39.57 -59.17 -33.27
CA ASN A 388 -40.25 -60.06 -32.30
C ASN A 388 -39.45 -61.15 -31.56
N GLY A 389 -39.71 -61.18 -30.25
CA GLY A 389 -39.83 -62.45 -29.53
C GLY A 389 -39.53 -62.47 -28.03
N ASN A 390 -40.61 -62.37 -27.25
CA ASN A 390 -40.83 -62.99 -25.93
C ASN A 390 -39.76 -62.94 -24.81
N GLY A 391 -40.25 -62.36 -23.69
CA GLY A 391 -39.73 -62.41 -22.32
C GLY A 391 -39.68 -63.80 -21.66
N PRO A 392 -39.78 -64.03 -20.32
CA PRO A 392 -39.82 -63.08 -19.20
C PRO A 392 -38.91 -63.45 -17.99
N ASN A 393 -39.01 -62.62 -16.92
CA ASN A 393 -38.78 -62.91 -15.51
C ASN A 393 -37.38 -62.96 -14.90
N GLY A 394 -37.18 -62.14 -13.90
CA GLY A 394 -37.07 -62.50 -12.46
C GLY A 394 -36.05 -61.53 -11.74
N ILE A 395 -36.61 -60.66 -10.95
CA ILE A 395 -36.65 -60.57 -9.49
C ILE A 395 -35.34 -60.30 -8.70
N HIS A 396 -35.41 -59.23 -7.93
CA HIS A 396 -34.81 -58.94 -6.58
C HIS A 396 -33.28 -58.87 -6.41
N GLU A 397 -32.69 -58.13 -5.55
CA GLU A 397 -33.00 -57.27 -4.38
C GLU A 397 -31.79 -56.38 -4.04
N GLU A 398 -32.06 -55.21 -3.58
CA GLU A 398 -31.64 -54.43 -2.40
C GLU A 398 -30.28 -54.69 -1.75
N GLY A 399 -29.69 -53.59 -1.29
CA GLY A 399 -28.82 -53.57 -0.13
C GLY A 399 -27.76 -52.47 -0.09
N SER A 400 -28.13 -51.28 0.35
CA SER A 400 -27.24 -50.43 1.20
C SER A 400 -27.26 -51.02 2.62
N PRO A 401 -26.46 -50.64 3.63
CA PRO A 401 -25.77 -49.36 3.87
C PRO A 401 -24.47 -49.42 4.72
N SER A 402 -23.95 -48.22 5.00
CA SER A 402 -23.35 -47.72 6.26
C SER A 402 -21.93 -48.13 6.69
N GLU A 403 -21.12 -47.13 6.89
CA GLU A 403 -20.64 -46.45 8.12
C GLU A 403 -19.39 -47.02 8.80
N MET A 404 -18.64 -46.07 9.26
CA MET A 404 -17.85 -45.87 10.49
C MET A 404 -16.36 -46.17 10.43
N GLU A 405 -15.64 -45.03 10.56
CA GLU A 405 -14.80 -44.57 11.70
C GLU A 405 -13.70 -45.53 12.20
N THR A 406 -12.54 -45.05 12.38
CA THR A 406 -11.78 -44.57 13.55
C THR A 406 -10.30 -44.79 13.39
N ASP A 407 -9.58 -43.70 13.62
CA ASP A 407 -8.60 -43.40 14.66
C ASP A 407 -7.23 -44.10 14.69
N GLU A 408 -6.28 -43.17 14.81
CA GLU A 408 -5.17 -43.11 15.77
C GLU A 408 -3.83 -43.77 15.44
N GLN A 409 -2.87 -42.92 15.41
CA GLN A 409 -1.68 -42.72 16.30
C GLN A 409 -0.35 -43.40 15.92
N ASP A 410 0.62 -42.46 15.89
CA ASP A 410 1.98 -42.45 16.50
C ASP A 410 3.03 -43.45 15.99
N ASP A 411 4.18 -43.04 15.62
CA ASP A 411 5.38 -42.71 16.41
C ASP A 411 6.68 -42.65 15.57
N GLU A 412 7.44 -41.65 15.96
CA GLU A 412 8.90 -41.46 15.96
C GLU A 412 9.84 -42.48 15.32
N SER A 413 10.85 -42.01 14.58
CA SER A 413 12.24 -41.81 15.05
C SER A 413 13.25 -41.62 13.93
N SER A 414 13.94 -40.50 14.01
CA SER A 414 15.38 -40.21 13.89
C SER A 414 16.33 -41.24 13.23
N GLN A 415 17.18 -40.77 12.34
CA GLN A 415 18.65 -40.60 12.50
C GLN A 415 19.38 -40.33 11.20
N ASP A 416 20.08 -39.21 11.23
CA ASP A 416 21.45 -38.89 10.79
C ASP A 416 22.19 -39.87 9.86
N GLN A 417 22.83 -39.30 8.83
CA GLN A 417 24.32 -39.24 8.64
C GLN A 417 24.70 -38.77 7.24
N GLU A 418 25.33 -37.60 7.19
CA GLU A 418 26.73 -37.31 6.77
C GLU A 418 27.14 -37.60 5.32
N LEU A 419 27.65 -36.49 4.76
CA LEU A 419 28.54 -36.33 3.60
C LEU A 419 29.87 -37.12 3.71
N PRO A 420 30.62 -37.36 2.62
CA PRO A 420 31.62 -36.40 2.17
C PRO A 420 31.86 -36.35 0.64
N SER A 421 32.11 -35.17 0.12
CA SER A 421 33.36 -34.47 -0.30
C SER A 421 34.22 -35.12 -1.39
N GLU A 422 34.47 -34.26 -2.40
CA GLU A 422 35.72 -34.07 -3.20
C GLU A 422 36.14 -35.14 -4.22
N ASN A 423 36.37 -34.78 -5.46
CA ASN A 423 37.61 -34.20 -6.00
C ASN A 423 37.60 -34.05 -7.51
N GLU A 424 38.05 -32.93 -7.91
CA GLU A 424 38.89 -32.42 -8.99
C GLU A 424 39.40 -33.35 -10.12
N ASN A 425 39.54 -32.64 -11.26
CA ASN A 425 40.61 -32.60 -12.26
C ASN A 425 40.38 -33.37 -13.58
N SER A 426 40.44 -32.70 -14.64
CA SER A 426 41.41 -32.04 -15.49
C SER A 426 41.31 -32.46 -16.95
N GLN A 427 41.30 -31.43 -17.79
CA GLN A 427 42.00 -31.26 -19.10
C GLN A 427 41.91 -32.36 -20.18
N SER A 428 41.45 -32.03 -21.37
CA SER A 428 42.27 -31.50 -22.47
C SER A 428 41.47 -31.41 -23.77
N GLU A 429 41.57 -30.28 -24.46
CA GLU A 429 41.85 -29.96 -25.87
C GLU A 429 41.44 -31.00 -26.93
N ASP A 430 40.68 -30.65 -27.93
CA ASP A 430 41.01 -30.11 -29.24
C ASP A 430 39.87 -30.21 -30.23
N SER A 431 39.56 -29.06 -30.81
CA SER A 431 39.34 -28.68 -32.21
C SER A 431 38.30 -29.35 -33.07
N VAL A 432 37.72 -28.42 -33.85
CA VAL A 432 37.23 -28.45 -35.24
C VAL A 432 35.70 -28.29 -35.41
N GLY A 433 35.38 -27.10 -35.81
CA GLY A 433 34.56 -26.58 -36.85
C GLY A 433 33.25 -27.30 -37.22
N GLY A 434 32.17 -26.58 -37.11
CA GLY A 434 30.91 -26.92 -37.72
C GLY A 434 29.91 -25.86 -37.38
N ASP A 435 29.78 -24.90 -38.32
CA ASP A 435 28.67 -23.98 -38.39
C ASP A 435 27.35 -24.75 -38.33
N ASN A 436 26.54 -24.49 -37.31
CA ASN A 436 25.12 -24.78 -37.37
C ASN A 436 24.39 -23.55 -36.84
N ASP A 437 23.92 -22.77 -37.81
CA ASP A 437 22.82 -21.84 -37.65
C ASP A 437 21.66 -22.56 -36.94
N SER A 438 21.46 -22.28 -35.66
CA SER A 438 20.20 -22.59 -35.03
C SER A 438 19.19 -21.55 -35.45
N GLU A 439 18.52 -21.83 -36.56
CA GLU A 439 17.23 -21.21 -36.85
C GLU A 439 16.31 -21.39 -35.64
N ASN A 440 15.97 -20.27 -35.04
CA ASN A 440 14.82 -20.15 -34.14
C ASN A 440 13.61 -20.66 -34.91
N GLY A 441 13.15 -21.86 -34.62
CA GLY A 441 11.94 -22.44 -35.16
C GLY A 441 10.71 -21.61 -34.74
N LEU A 442 10.44 -20.55 -35.46
CA LEU A 442 9.07 -20.05 -35.58
C LEU A 442 8.24 -21.21 -36.13
N CYS A 443 7.22 -21.65 -35.35
CA CYS A 443 6.17 -22.50 -35.89
C CYS A 443 5.69 -21.85 -37.17
N THR A 444 5.95 -22.48 -38.29
CA THR A 444 5.53 -21.97 -39.60
C THR A 444 4.00 -21.90 -39.59
N GLU A 445 3.46 -20.77 -40.09
CA GLU A 445 2.00 -20.55 -40.25
C GLU A 445 1.26 -21.74 -40.87
N ASP A 446 1.97 -22.63 -41.55
CA ASP A 446 1.43 -23.81 -42.23
C ASP A 446 1.03 -24.94 -41.24
N SER A 447 1.72 -25.12 -40.12
CA SER A 447 1.38 -26.15 -39.12
C SER A 447 0.07 -25.85 -38.38
N CYS A 448 -0.25 -24.56 -38.17
CA CYS A 448 -1.52 -24.15 -37.58
C CYS A 448 -2.68 -24.13 -38.59
N LYS A 449 -2.39 -23.93 -39.88
CA LYS A 449 -3.40 -23.92 -40.95
C LYS A 449 -4.00 -25.32 -41.19
N ASP A 450 -3.20 -26.36 -41.12
CA ASP A 450 -3.68 -27.74 -41.33
C ASP A 450 -4.62 -28.23 -40.21
N HIS A 451 -4.47 -27.74 -39.00
CA HIS A 451 -5.37 -28.08 -37.89
C HIS A 451 -6.75 -27.41 -37.94
N LEU A 452 -6.90 -26.30 -38.68
CA LEU A 452 -8.09 -25.44 -38.63
C LEU A 452 -8.92 -25.46 -39.94
N MET A 453 -8.41 -26.04 -41.02
CA MET A 453 -9.07 -26.04 -42.36
C MET A 453 -10.32 -26.93 -42.45
N GLY A 454 -10.70 -27.67 -41.36
CA GLY A 454 -11.86 -28.58 -41.38
C GLY A 454 -13.25 -27.91 -41.18
N HIS A 455 -13.34 -26.65 -40.82
CA HIS A 455 -14.63 -26.02 -40.51
C HIS A 455 -15.31 -25.43 -41.76
N LYS A 456 -16.30 -26.10 -42.30
CA LYS A 456 -17.16 -25.62 -43.38
C LYS A 456 -18.07 -24.45 -43.01
N LYS A 457 -18.24 -24.14 -41.68
CA LYS A 457 -19.10 -23.08 -41.16
C LYS A 457 -18.29 -22.14 -40.23
N ARG A 458 -18.41 -20.83 -40.42
CA ARG A 458 -17.73 -19.84 -39.56
C ARG A 458 -18.19 -19.99 -38.11
N LEU A 459 -17.25 -19.96 -37.15
CA LEU A 459 -17.50 -20.12 -35.71
C LEU A 459 -18.03 -18.84 -35.09
N PHE A 460 -17.63 -17.69 -35.60
CA PHE A 460 -17.99 -16.37 -35.10
C PHE A 460 -18.18 -15.37 -36.22
N THR A 461 -18.89 -14.31 -35.91
CA THR A 461 -18.95 -13.10 -36.73
C THR A 461 -18.24 -11.98 -35.95
N PHE A 462 -17.74 -10.97 -36.64
CA PHE A 462 -17.07 -9.88 -35.99
C PHE A 462 -17.76 -8.54 -36.23
N GLN A 463 -17.70 -7.71 -35.17
CA GLN A 463 -18.19 -6.33 -35.18
C GLN A 463 -17.05 -5.39 -34.85
N PHE A 464 -17.05 -4.24 -35.51
CA PHE A 464 -16.15 -3.15 -35.20
C PHE A 464 -16.82 -2.17 -34.25
N ASN A 465 -16.08 -1.78 -33.23
CA ASN A 465 -16.46 -0.66 -32.37
C ASN A 465 -15.32 0.35 -32.40
N SER A 466 -15.66 1.63 -32.44
CA SER A 466 -14.68 2.71 -32.29
C SER A 466 -14.66 3.16 -30.83
N LEU A 467 -13.46 3.22 -30.24
CA LEU A 467 -13.26 3.83 -28.95
C LEU A 467 -13.55 5.34 -29.07
N GLY A 468 -14.69 5.79 -28.54
CA GLY A 468 -15.00 7.21 -28.40
C GLY A 468 -14.04 7.90 -27.44
N ASN A 469 -13.87 9.22 -27.62
CA ASN A 469 -12.87 10.06 -26.93
C ASN A 469 -13.19 10.34 -25.43
N THR A 470 -14.10 9.60 -24.78
CA THR A 470 -14.48 9.82 -23.40
C THR A 470 -14.58 8.49 -22.66
N ASP A 471 -13.79 8.40 -21.59
CA ASP A 471 -13.84 7.42 -20.50
C ASP A 471 -14.32 6.01 -20.85
N ILE A 472 -13.43 5.07 -20.71
CA ILE A 472 -13.57 3.61 -20.90
C ILE A 472 -14.80 3.00 -20.18
N ASN A 473 -15.51 3.78 -19.33
CA ASN A 473 -16.60 3.31 -18.51
C ASN A 473 -18.00 3.29 -19.17
N TYR A 474 -18.14 3.78 -20.39
CA TYR A 474 -19.43 3.76 -21.10
C TYR A 474 -19.23 3.55 -22.60
N VAL A 475 -19.04 2.29 -23.03
CA VAL A 475 -19.20 1.92 -24.43
C VAL A 475 -20.71 1.81 -24.67
N LYS A 476 -21.33 2.87 -25.20
CA LYS A 476 -22.59 2.72 -25.93
C LYS A 476 -22.33 1.81 -27.11
N ASP A 477 -23.05 0.70 -27.18
CA ASP A 477 -23.08 -0.22 -28.32
C ASP A 477 -23.53 0.54 -29.58
N ASP A 478 -22.59 1.20 -30.25
CA ASP A 478 -22.81 1.74 -31.58
C ASP A 478 -22.58 0.59 -32.57
N ILE A 479 -23.67 -0.12 -32.87
CA ILE A 479 -23.69 -1.30 -33.73
C ILE A 479 -23.49 -0.84 -35.18
N ARG A 480 -22.25 -0.65 -35.59
CA ARG A 480 -21.93 -0.55 -37.01
C ARG A 480 -21.49 -1.91 -37.50
N HIS A 481 -22.38 -2.59 -38.20
CA HIS A 481 -21.99 -3.76 -38.95
C HIS A 481 -20.93 -3.38 -40.00
N ILE A 482 -19.76 -4.01 -39.93
CA ILE A 482 -18.77 -3.89 -40.99
C ILE A 482 -19.36 -4.52 -42.23
N ARG A 483 -19.60 -3.71 -43.25
CA ARG A 483 -19.88 -4.19 -44.60
C ARG A 483 -18.55 -4.23 -45.34
N PHE A 484 -18.13 -5.40 -45.67
CA PHE A 484 -17.03 -5.62 -46.62
C PHE A 484 -17.65 -5.57 -48.05
N ASP A 485 -17.81 -4.37 -48.58
CA ASP A 485 -18.17 -4.22 -49.99
C ASP A 485 -16.88 -4.29 -50.78
N ASP A 486 -16.48 -5.44 -51.32
CA ASP A 486 -15.33 -5.70 -52.25
C ASP A 486 -14.10 -4.77 -52.10
N ARG A 487 -14.02 -4.01 -51.02
CA ARG A 487 -13.00 -3.01 -50.74
C ARG A 487 -12.28 -3.31 -49.44
N GLN A 488 -10.99 -3.10 -49.46
CA GLN A 488 -10.07 -3.21 -48.34
C GLN A 488 -10.57 -2.44 -47.11
N LEU A 489 -10.67 -3.14 -45.98
CA LEU A 489 -10.97 -2.57 -44.69
C LEU A 489 -9.81 -1.67 -44.24
N ARG A 490 -10.05 -0.39 -43.99
CA ARG A 490 -9.08 0.50 -43.34
C ARG A 490 -9.33 0.51 -41.84
N LEU A 491 -8.39 -0.05 -41.10
CA LEU A 491 -8.38 -0.06 -39.65
C LEU A 491 -7.60 1.15 -39.15
N ASP A 492 -8.09 1.78 -38.08
CA ASP A 492 -7.39 2.84 -37.38
C ASP A 492 -7.00 2.42 -35.96
N GLU A 493 -6.17 3.20 -35.29
CA GLU A 493 -5.63 2.91 -33.93
C GLU A 493 -6.69 2.93 -32.83
N ARG A 494 -7.91 3.37 -33.13
CA ARG A 494 -9.04 3.43 -32.21
C ARG A 494 -10.04 2.31 -32.42
N SER A 495 -9.74 1.40 -33.32
CA SER A 495 -10.61 0.26 -33.65
C SER A 495 -10.39 -0.87 -32.67
N PHE A 496 -11.47 -1.49 -32.19
CA PHE A 496 -11.41 -2.77 -31.53
C PHE A 496 -12.42 -3.74 -32.12
N LEU A 497 -12.10 -5.02 -32.07
CA LEU A 497 -12.93 -6.08 -32.61
C LEU A 497 -13.66 -6.81 -31.49
N ALA A 498 -14.95 -7.04 -31.71
CA ALA A 498 -15.72 -7.98 -30.90
C ALA A 498 -16.08 -9.20 -31.73
N LEU A 499 -15.71 -10.39 -31.30
CA LEU A 499 -16.03 -11.66 -31.91
C LEU A 499 -17.31 -12.20 -31.29
N ASP A 500 -18.37 -12.23 -32.10
CA ASP A 500 -19.70 -12.65 -31.66
C ASP A 500 -19.91 -14.13 -31.94
N TRP A 501 -20.05 -14.91 -30.88
CA TRP A 501 -20.27 -16.34 -30.91
C TRP A 501 -21.74 -16.67 -30.67
N ASP A 502 -22.26 -17.62 -31.43
CA ASP A 502 -23.54 -18.26 -31.15
C ASP A 502 -23.34 -19.17 -29.92
N PRO A 503 -24.27 -19.18 -28.91
CA PRO A 503 -24.12 -19.97 -27.69
C PRO A 503 -23.87 -21.46 -27.94
N GLU A 504 -24.56 -22.08 -28.91
CA GLU A 504 -24.39 -23.49 -29.20
C GLU A 504 -23.03 -23.78 -29.88
N VAL A 505 -22.57 -22.86 -30.75
CA VAL A 505 -21.25 -22.94 -31.34
C VAL A 505 -20.15 -22.78 -30.32
N LYS A 506 -20.30 -21.80 -29.40
CA LYS A 506 -19.38 -21.60 -28.27
C LYS A 506 -19.27 -22.88 -27.44
N LYS A 507 -20.41 -23.43 -26.99
CA LYS A 507 -20.45 -24.64 -26.17
C LYS A 507 -19.77 -25.83 -26.83
N ARG A 508 -19.90 -25.96 -28.15
CA ARG A 508 -19.34 -27.08 -28.90
C ARG A 508 -17.85 -26.94 -29.20
N TYR A 509 -17.40 -25.74 -29.55
CA TYR A 509 -16.08 -25.51 -30.13
C TYR A 509 -15.13 -24.71 -29.30
N PHE A 510 -15.58 -24.00 -28.24
CA PHE A 510 -14.71 -23.23 -27.38
C PHE A 510 -14.33 -24.04 -26.13
N ASP A 511 -13.03 -24.08 -25.82
CA ASP A 511 -12.51 -24.72 -24.61
C ASP A 511 -12.21 -23.68 -23.54
N GLU A 512 -13.11 -23.53 -22.56
CA GLU A 512 -12.95 -22.57 -21.45
C GLU A 512 -11.75 -22.93 -20.57
N ASN A 513 -11.48 -24.21 -20.33
CA ASN A 513 -10.34 -24.64 -19.52
C ASN A 513 -9.00 -24.29 -20.21
N ALA A 514 -8.91 -24.52 -21.52
CA ALA A 514 -7.71 -24.15 -22.27
C ALA A 514 -7.51 -22.61 -22.32
N ALA A 515 -8.61 -21.83 -22.30
CA ALA A 515 -8.53 -20.38 -22.33
C ALA A 515 -8.04 -19.79 -21.00
N GLU A 516 -8.32 -20.45 -19.86
CA GLU A 516 -7.91 -20.01 -18.53
C GLU A 516 -6.57 -20.63 -18.09
N ASP A 517 -6.04 -21.59 -18.81
CA ASP A 517 -4.81 -22.30 -18.48
C ASP A 517 -3.57 -21.46 -18.75
N PHE A 518 -2.69 -21.38 -17.74
CA PHE A 518 -1.41 -20.66 -17.81
C PHE A 518 -0.29 -21.43 -17.09
N GLU A 519 0.93 -21.11 -17.43
CA GLU A 519 2.14 -21.64 -16.81
C GLU A 519 2.75 -20.63 -15.84
N LYS A 520 3.53 -21.13 -14.86
CA LYS A 520 4.25 -20.30 -13.90
C LYS A 520 5.73 -20.36 -14.17
N HIS A 521 6.32 -19.17 -14.33
CA HIS A 521 7.77 -19.05 -14.40
C HIS A 521 8.39 -19.25 -13.01
N GLU A 522 9.63 -19.72 -12.92
CA GLU A 522 10.37 -19.91 -11.67
C GLU A 522 10.42 -18.65 -10.77
N SER A 523 10.34 -17.46 -11.35
CA SER A 523 10.25 -16.19 -10.60
C SER A 523 9.04 -16.11 -9.67
N VAL A 524 7.95 -16.85 -9.93
CA VAL A 524 6.73 -16.89 -9.12
C VAL A 524 6.98 -17.67 -7.82
N GLU A 525 7.81 -18.71 -7.88
CA GLU A 525 8.17 -19.52 -6.71
C GLU A 525 9.18 -18.81 -5.79
N TYR A 526 9.81 -17.73 -6.28
CA TYR A 526 10.74 -16.95 -5.50
C TYR A 526 10.04 -16.34 -4.28
N ARG A 527 10.27 -16.93 -3.11
CA ARG A 527 9.90 -16.34 -1.83
C ARG A 527 10.93 -15.25 -1.50
N PRO A 528 10.51 -13.96 -1.44
CA PRO A 528 11.46 -12.94 -1.03
C PRO A 528 12.02 -13.31 0.35
N PRO A 529 13.32 -13.11 0.60
CA PRO A 529 13.92 -13.34 1.90
C PRO A 529 13.10 -12.62 2.97
N LYS A 530 13.01 -13.23 4.18
CA LYS A 530 12.27 -12.70 5.35
C LYS A 530 12.39 -11.19 5.39
N LYS A 531 11.25 -10.48 5.58
CA LYS A 531 11.14 -9.01 5.54
C LYS A 531 12.38 -8.39 6.17
N PRO A 532 13.21 -7.64 5.43
CA PRO A 532 14.38 -7.01 6.02
C PRO A 532 13.89 -6.07 7.12
N PHE A 533 14.36 -6.27 8.34
CA PHE A 533 14.17 -5.29 9.39
C PHE A 533 15.13 -4.13 9.16
N VAL A 534 14.67 -2.94 9.44
CA VAL A 534 15.46 -1.70 9.40
C VAL A 534 15.90 -1.39 10.81
N LYS A 535 17.14 -1.04 11.04
CA LYS A 535 17.59 -0.58 12.35
C LYS A 535 17.19 0.88 12.55
N LEU A 536 16.91 1.26 13.79
CA LEU A 536 16.68 2.67 14.12
C LEU A 536 17.85 3.55 13.69
N LYS A 537 19.07 3.05 13.78
CA LYS A 537 20.29 3.69 13.30
C LYS A 537 20.19 4.08 11.82
N ASP A 538 19.72 3.17 10.97
CA ASP A 538 19.58 3.43 9.51
C ASP A 538 18.58 4.58 9.25
N CYS A 539 17.54 4.70 10.08
CA CYS A 539 16.58 5.80 10.00
C CYS A 539 17.19 7.14 10.42
N ILE A 540 18.06 7.14 11.44
CA ILE A 540 18.77 8.36 11.88
C ILE A 540 19.82 8.77 10.85
N GLU A 541 20.57 7.84 10.28
CA GLU A 541 21.53 8.10 9.19
C GLU A 541 20.81 8.69 7.98
N LEU A 542 19.64 8.12 7.61
CA LEU A 542 18.83 8.66 6.51
C LEU A 542 18.35 10.09 6.81
N PHE A 543 17.94 10.38 8.06
CA PHE A 543 17.53 11.72 8.48
C PHE A 543 18.66 12.75 8.37
N THR A 544 19.90 12.35 8.65
CA THR A 544 21.08 13.23 8.58
C THR A 544 21.76 13.26 7.21
N THR A 545 21.17 12.57 6.21
CA THR A 545 21.68 12.58 4.83
C THR A 545 21.37 13.90 4.13
N LYS A 546 22.26 14.33 3.25
CA LYS A 546 22.04 15.51 2.41
C LYS A 546 20.90 15.27 1.43
N GLU A 547 19.98 16.21 1.35
CA GLU A 547 18.86 16.19 0.40
C GLU A 547 18.85 17.45 -0.47
N LYS A 548 18.36 17.34 -1.70
CA LYS A 548 18.09 18.49 -2.56
C LYS A 548 16.64 18.90 -2.40
N LEU A 549 16.39 20.17 -2.09
CA LEU A 549 15.02 20.69 -1.98
C LEU A 549 14.30 20.62 -3.32
N GLY A 550 13.03 20.26 -3.28
CA GLY A 550 12.18 20.21 -4.47
C GLY A 550 11.86 21.60 -5.04
N ALA A 551 11.34 21.61 -6.27
CA ALA A 551 10.86 22.85 -6.88
C ALA A 551 9.65 23.45 -6.15
N GLU A 552 8.92 22.61 -5.38
CA GLU A 552 7.71 23.01 -4.64
C GLU A 552 8.01 23.62 -3.27
N ASP A 553 9.24 23.41 -2.75
CA ASP A 553 9.72 23.97 -1.47
C ASP A 553 11.14 24.55 -1.60
N PRO A 554 11.33 25.56 -2.44
CA PRO A 554 12.66 26.15 -2.68
C PRO A 554 13.05 27.07 -1.54
N TRP A 555 14.37 27.12 -1.26
CA TRP A 555 14.95 28.06 -0.30
C TRP A 555 15.27 29.39 -0.98
N TYR A 556 14.91 30.51 -0.35
CA TYR A 556 15.29 31.85 -0.82
C TYR A 556 16.76 32.13 -0.46
N CYS A 557 17.62 32.20 -1.47
CA CYS A 557 19.04 32.53 -1.29
C CYS A 557 19.23 34.04 -1.10
N PRO A 558 19.74 34.51 0.05
CA PRO A 558 19.94 35.95 0.30
C PRO A 558 21.02 36.59 -0.59
N ASN A 559 21.91 35.77 -1.14
CA ASN A 559 22.97 36.23 -2.05
C ASN A 559 22.47 36.36 -3.49
N CYS A 560 21.80 35.35 -4.04
CA CYS A 560 21.20 35.37 -5.38
C CYS A 560 19.91 36.21 -5.42
N LYS A 561 19.23 36.41 -4.28
CA LYS A 561 17.92 37.07 -4.13
C LYS A 561 16.81 36.37 -4.91
N GLU A 562 16.92 35.04 -5.04
CA GLU A 562 16.01 34.19 -5.77
C GLU A 562 15.78 32.86 -5.00
N HIS A 563 14.66 32.21 -5.31
CA HIS A 563 14.35 30.88 -4.79
C HIS A 563 15.21 29.83 -5.50
N GLN A 564 15.94 29.03 -4.73
CA GLN A 564 16.87 28.02 -5.22
C GLN A 564 16.57 26.65 -4.63
N GLN A 565 16.76 25.59 -5.40
CA GLN A 565 16.71 24.22 -4.93
C GLN A 565 18.00 23.86 -4.17
N ALA A 566 18.15 24.44 -2.99
CA ALA A 566 19.35 24.28 -2.17
C ALA A 566 19.56 22.82 -1.73
N THR A 567 20.81 22.46 -1.47
CA THR A 567 21.11 21.21 -0.75
C THR A 567 20.98 21.47 0.75
N LYS A 568 20.10 20.71 1.42
CA LYS A 568 19.84 20.78 2.85
C LYS A 568 20.46 19.60 3.56
N LYS A 569 21.04 19.84 4.73
CA LYS A 569 21.49 18.81 5.67
C LYS A 569 21.06 19.16 7.08
N LEU A 570 20.45 18.21 7.77
CA LEU A 570 20.15 18.32 9.20
C LEU A 570 21.12 17.43 9.98
N ASP A 571 21.74 18.00 11.00
CA ASP A 571 22.58 17.27 11.94
C ASP A 571 22.08 17.47 13.37
N LEU A 572 22.33 16.50 14.25
CA LEU A 572 21.98 16.58 15.67
C LEU A 572 23.09 17.33 16.40
N TRP A 573 22.76 18.47 17.04
CA TRP A 573 23.70 19.26 17.83
C TRP A 573 23.63 18.95 19.32
N SER A 574 22.42 18.97 19.87
CA SER A 574 22.17 18.57 21.26
C SER A 574 20.85 17.81 21.37
N LEU A 575 20.80 16.85 22.28
CA LEU A 575 19.64 16.01 22.50
C LEU A 575 19.02 16.26 23.90
N PRO A 576 17.68 16.18 24.01
CA PRO A 576 16.96 16.44 25.27
C PRO A 576 17.14 15.31 26.29
N PRO A 577 16.78 15.55 27.58
CA PRO A 577 16.69 14.49 28.58
C PRO A 577 15.71 13.36 28.24
N VAL A 578 14.57 13.68 27.61
CA VAL A 578 13.62 12.71 27.07
C VAL A 578 13.52 12.90 25.57
N LEU A 579 13.96 11.90 24.82
CA LEU A 579 13.93 11.91 23.36
C LEU A 579 12.64 11.25 22.86
N VAL A 580 11.82 12.03 22.18
CA VAL A 580 10.65 11.55 21.45
C VAL A 580 11.05 11.20 20.03
N VAL A 581 10.89 9.94 19.63
CA VAL A 581 11.17 9.51 18.28
C VAL A 581 9.88 9.09 17.58
N HIS A 582 9.60 9.74 16.47
CA HIS A 582 8.48 9.43 15.58
C HIS A 582 8.98 8.77 14.30
N LEU A 583 8.45 7.62 13.94
CA LEU A 583 8.72 6.95 12.67
C LEU A 583 7.66 7.37 11.65
N LYS A 584 8.08 8.01 10.56
CA LYS A 584 7.17 8.51 9.49
C LYS A 584 6.61 7.34 8.67
N ARG A 585 5.66 6.61 9.27
CA ARG A 585 5.05 5.41 8.66
C ARG A 585 3.90 5.73 7.74
N PHE A 586 3.18 6.82 7.95
CA PHE A 586 2.09 7.25 7.09
C PHE A 586 2.65 8.09 5.94
N SER A 587 2.55 7.54 4.73
CA SER A 587 3.00 8.18 3.51
C SER A 587 1.79 8.62 2.68
N TYR A 588 1.75 9.89 2.34
CA TYR A 588 0.72 10.48 1.49
C TYR A 588 1.37 10.91 0.19
N SER A 589 0.89 10.38 -0.92
CA SER A 589 1.24 10.86 -2.25
C SER A 589 -0.02 11.37 -2.95
N ARG A 590 0.15 12.03 -4.10
CA ARG A 590 -0.98 12.52 -4.91
C ARG A 590 -1.93 11.38 -5.32
N TYR A 591 -1.44 10.16 -5.40
CA TYR A 591 -2.15 9.00 -5.93
C TYR A 591 -2.40 7.89 -4.90
N MET A 592 -1.63 7.85 -3.81
CA MET A 592 -1.70 6.75 -2.84
C MET A 592 -1.55 7.24 -1.40
N ARG A 593 -2.27 6.58 -0.50
CA ARG A 593 -2.08 6.64 0.95
C ARG A 593 -1.58 5.28 1.39
N ASP A 594 -0.38 5.23 1.91
CA ASP A 594 0.28 3.96 2.27
C ASP A 594 0.77 4.00 3.71
N LYS A 595 0.69 2.86 4.39
CA LYS A 595 1.28 2.63 5.71
C LYS A 595 2.49 1.73 5.59
N LEU A 596 3.65 2.25 5.96
CA LEU A 596 4.90 1.50 5.92
C LEU A 596 4.99 0.54 7.12
N ASP A 597 4.73 -0.74 6.89
CA ASP A 597 4.75 -1.81 7.90
C ASP A 597 6.15 -2.44 8.11
N THR A 598 7.20 -1.79 7.63
CA THR A 598 8.58 -2.24 7.83
C THR A 598 8.89 -2.30 9.32
N LEU A 599 9.34 -3.47 9.81
CA LEU A 599 9.80 -3.62 11.19
C LEU A 599 11.06 -2.77 11.40
N VAL A 600 11.03 -1.92 12.44
CA VAL A 600 12.19 -1.14 12.87
C VAL A 600 12.72 -1.75 14.16
N ASP A 601 13.93 -2.25 14.10
CA ASP A 601 14.64 -2.79 15.25
C ASP A 601 15.32 -1.66 16.04
N PHE A 602 15.09 -1.64 17.35
CA PHE A 602 15.68 -0.66 18.26
C PHE A 602 15.97 -1.28 19.64
N PRO A 603 17.07 -0.90 20.29
CA PRO A 603 17.38 -1.40 21.61
C PRO A 603 16.44 -0.80 22.66
N ILE A 604 15.92 -1.62 23.59
CA ILE A 604 15.13 -1.18 24.73
C ILE A 604 16.01 -0.43 25.72
N ASN A 605 17.20 -0.93 25.95
CA ASN A 605 18.17 -0.36 26.88
C ASN A 605 19.40 0.14 26.11
N ASP A 606 20.04 1.17 26.63
CA ASP A 606 21.37 1.64 26.23
C ASP A 606 21.49 2.05 24.74
N LEU A 607 20.47 2.74 24.19
CA LEU A 607 20.59 3.34 22.88
C LEU A 607 21.68 4.42 22.90
N ASP A 608 22.79 4.20 22.25
CA ASP A 608 23.88 5.17 22.12
C ASP A 608 23.61 6.11 20.95
N MET A 609 23.39 7.38 21.26
CA MET A 609 23.17 8.48 20.32
C MET A 609 24.43 9.34 20.11
N SER A 610 25.53 9.03 20.78
CA SER A 610 26.74 9.86 20.80
C SER A 610 27.36 9.96 19.39
N GLU A 611 27.30 8.88 18.61
CA GLU A 611 27.84 8.85 17.23
C GLU A 611 27.12 9.77 16.25
N PHE A 612 25.88 10.16 16.54
CA PHE A 612 25.08 11.06 15.69
C PHE A 612 25.22 12.52 16.05
N LEU A 613 25.85 12.84 17.19
CA LEU A 613 26.05 14.21 17.62
C LEU A 613 27.29 14.79 16.97
N ILE A 614 27.13 15.90 16.25
CA ILE A 614 28.25 16.60 15.61
C ILE A 614 28.91 17.64 16.54
N ASN A 615 28.33 17.91 17.72
CA ASN A 615 28.92 18.78 18.73
C ASN A 615 30.10 18.09 19.42
N PRO A 616 31.34 18.57 19.24
CA PRO A 616 32.52 17.93 19.81
C PRO A 616 32.59 17.97 21.35
N ASN A 617 31.78 18.81 21.98
CA ASN A 617 31.70 18.93 23.43
C ASN A 617 30.50 18.18 24.02
N ALA A 618 29.72 17.47 23.20
CA ALA A 618 28.65 16.62 23.69
C ALA A 618 29.28 15.41 24.41
N GLY A 619 28.90 15.23 25.69
CA GLY A 619 29.28 14.01 26.42
C GLY A 619 28.52 12.79 25.91
N PRO A 620 28.79 11.59 26.48
CA PRO A 620 28.06 10.38 26.15
C PRO A 620 26.54 10.60 26.24
N CYS A 621 25.82 10.16 25.22
CA CYS A 621 24.39 10.37 25.14
C CYS A 621 23.67 9.02 24.92
N ARG A 622 23.26 8.41 26.04
CA ARG A 622 22.63 7.07 26.06
C ARG A 622 21.23 7.14 26.61
N TYR A 623 20.33 6.37 26.01
CA TYR A 623 18.90 6.39 26.35
C TYR A 623 18.38 5.00 26.66
N ASN A 624 17.46 4.91 27.62
CA ASN A 624 16.61 3.76 27.86
C ASN A 624 15.18 4.05 27.40
N LEU A 625 14.52 3.04 26.85
CA LEU A 625 13.13 3.14 26.45
C LEU A 625 12.23 3.23 27.70
N ILE A 626 11.24 4.11 27.66
CA ILE A 626 10.24 4.25 28.72
C ILE A 626 8.83 4.02 28.24
N ALA A 627 8.51 4.34 27.00
CA ALA A 627 7.17 4.15 26.44
C ALA A 627 7.19 4.00 24.93
N VAL A 628 6.18 3.31 24.41
CA VAL A 628 5.97 3.07 22.99
C VAL A 628 4.48 3.17 22.69
N SER A 629 4.12 3.91 21.63
CA SER A 629 2.79 3.90 21.05
C SER A 629 2.79 3.04 19.77
N ASN A 630 1.87 2.10 19.70
CA ASN A 630 1.69 1.19 18.59
C ASN A 630 0.42 1.48 17.82
N HIS A 631 0.44 1.26 16.50
CA HIS A 631 -0.72 1.31 15.64
C HIS A 631 -0.88 0.00 14.87
N TYR A 632 -2.04 -0.65 15.00
CA TYR A 632 -2.44 -1.85 14.29
C TYR A 632 -3.47 -1.50 13.22
N GLY A 633 -3.49 -2.27 12.12
CA GLY A 633 -4.41 -2.02 11.00
C GLY A 633 -3.88 -1.06 9.95
N GLY A 634 -4.73 -0.68 9.00
CA GLY A 634 -4.40 0.15 7.83
C GLY A 634 -4.71 1.64 8.01
N MET A 635 -4.55 2.41 6.92
CA MET A 635 -4.83 3.86 6.89
C MET A 635 -6.31 4.23 7.03
N GLY A 636 -7.22 3.33 6.67
CA GLY A 636 -8.67 3.56 6.70
C GLY A 636 -9.35 3.12 8.00
N GLY A 637 -8.62 2.47 8.89
CA GLY A 637 -9.12 1.98 10.17
C GLY A 637 -8.04 1.20 10.90
N GLY A 638 -7.84 1.52 12.17
CA GLY A 638 -6.82 0.89 12.99
C GLY A 638 -7.06 1.14 14.46
N HIS A 639 -6.14 0.68 15.29
CA HIS A 639 -6.21 0.79 16.73
C HIS A 639 -4.85 1.14 17.31
N TYR A 640 -4.82 2.09 18.24
CA TYR A 640 -3.62 2.49 18.99
C TYR A 640 -3.60 1.87 20.37
N THR A 641 -2.44 1.40 20.77
CA THR A 641 -2.14 0.91 22.12
C THR A 641 -0.80 1.44 22.60
N ALA A 642 -0.51 1.34 23.89
CA ALA A 642 0.78 1.76 24.42
C ALA A 642 1.45 0.65 25.25
N PHE A 643 2.77 0.60 25.19
CA PHE A 643 3.59 -0.03 26.20
C PHE A 643 4.30 1.05 26.99
N ALA A 644 4.29 0.95 28.30
CA ALA A 644 5.04 1.89 29.13
C ALA A 644 5.62 1.21 30.37
N LYS A 645 6.76 1.74 30.82
CA LYS A 645 7.46 1.29 32.01
C LYS A 645 7.02 2.10 33.19
N ASN A 646 6.35 1.47 34.14
CA ASN A 646 5.91 2.17 35.36
C ASN A 646 7.14 2.58 36.18
N LYS A 647 7.16 3.85 36.65
CA LYS A 647 8.30 4.43 37.36
C LYS A 647 8.50 3.87 38.76
N ASP A 648 7.43 3.38 39.39
CA ASP A 648 7.46 2.97 40.82
C ASP A 648 7.96 1.53 40.97
N ASP A 649 7.60 0.59 40.07
CA ASP A 649 8.06 -0.80 40.14
C ASP A 649 9.03 -1.21 39.02
N GLY A 650 9.25 -0.35 38.02
CA GLY A 650 10.17 -0.57 36.94
C GLY A 650 9.75 -1.66 35.96
N LYS A 651 8.51 -2.14 36.00
CA LYS A 651 7.98 -3.17 35.11
C LYS A 651 7.30 -2.56 33.89
N TRP A 652 7.23 -3.34 32.82
CA TRP A 652 6.52 -2.99 31.60
C TRP A 652 5.06 -3.40 31.67
N TYR A 653 4.19 -2.51 31.19
CA TYR A 653 2.75 -2.72 31.09
C TYR A 653 2.24 -2.39 29.69
N TYR A 654 1.23 -3.13 29.28
CA TYR A 654 0.48 -2.95 28.05
C TYR A 654 -0.83 -2.25 28.37
N PHE A 655 -1.08 -1.14 27.71
CA PHE A 655 -2.28 -0.32 27.85
C PHE A 655 -3.09 -0.38 26.56
N ASP A 656 -4.28 -0.91 26.67
CA ASP A 656 -5.26 -1.02 25.58
C ASP A 656 -6.56 -0.39 26.05
N ASP A 657 -6.72 0.89 25.76
CA ASP A 657 -7.81 1.72 26.25
C ASP A 657 -8.02 1.55 27.78
N SER A 658 -9.15 0.98 28.21
CA SER A 658 -9.48 0.76 29.62
C SER A 658 -8.76 -0.43 30.26
N SER A 659 -8.10 -1.25 29.47
CA SER A 659 -7.41 -2.45 29.95
C SER A 659 -5.94 -2.19 30.19
N VAL A 660 -5.41 -2.72 31.32
CA VAL A 660 -3.98 -2.70 31.64
C VAL A 660 -3.54 -4.11 32.00
N SER A 661 -2.46 -4.56 31.40
CA SER A 661 -1.86 -5.87 31.66
C SER A 661 -0.34 -5.78 31.71
N THR A 662 0.30 -6.76 32.36
CA THR A 662 1.77 -6.85 32.36
C THR A 662 2.29 -7.18 30.95
N ALA A 663 3.46 -6.65 30.60
CA ALA A 663 4.10 -6.90 29.32
C ALA A 663 5.54 -7.38 29.47
N SER A 664 6.00 -8.18 28.52
CA SER A 664 7.41 -8.56 28.40
C SER A 664 8.14 -7.65 27.40
N GLU A 665 9.47 -7.57 27.52
CA GLU A 665 10.29 -6.78 26.59
C GLU A 665 10.21 -7.28 25.15
N GLU A 666 9.95 -8.56 24.93
CA GLU A 666 9.80 -9.17 23.60
C GLU A 666 8.56 -8.64 22.84
N GLN A 667 7.49 -8.31 23.58
CA GLN A 667 6.26 -7.76 23.00
C GLN A 667 6.40 -6.32 22.52
N ILE A 668 7.43 -5.60 22.99
CA ILE A 668 7.61 -4.16 22.76
C ILE A 668 8.23 -3.88 21.39
N VAL A 669 9.03 -4.79 20.83
CA VAL A 669 9.89 -4.56 19.66
C VAL A 669 9.13 -4.30 18.34
N ALA A 670 7.82 -4.56 18.29
CA ALA A 670 7.01 -4.43 17.07
C ALA A 670 6.34 -3.04 16.89
N SER A 671 7.00 -1.93 17.19
CA SER A 671 6.36 -0.63 17.49
C SER A 671 6.54 0.50 16.48
N ASN A 672 5.62 1.48 16.49
CA ASN A 672 5.56 2.60 15.55
C ASN A 672 6.11 3.95 16.07
N PHE A 673 6.09 4.16 17.39
CA PHE A 673 6.46 5.42 18.04
C PHE A 673 6.98 5.12 19.47
N PHE A 674 8.04 5.79 19.91
CA PHE A 674 8.61 5.52 21.22
C PHE A 674 9.26 6.73 21.89
N LEU A 675 9.21 6.75 23.23
CA LEU A 675 9.89 7.70 24.10
C LEU A 675 11.07 7.04 24.80
N LYS A 676 12.20 7.76 24.87
CA LYS A 676 13.40 7.30 25.57
C LYS A 676 13.91 8.38 26.52
N THR A 677 14.32 7.98 27.73
CA THR A 677 15.00 8.86 28.68
C THR A 677 16.50 8.71 28.61
N ARG A 678 17.20 9.82 28.79
CA ARG A 678 18.66 9.83 28.92
C ARG A 678 19.07 9.12 30.20
N LYS A 679 20.12 8.30 30.07
CA LYS A 679 20.71 7.53 31.18
C LYS A 679 21.57 8.41 32.08
#